data_a36d5ab0ebc1b1794da95b435129535b
#
_entry.id   a36d5ab0ebc1b1794da95b435129535b
#
_cell.length_a   1.000
_cell.length_b   1.000
_cell.length_c   1.000
_cell.angle_alpha   90.00
_cell.angle_beta   90.00
_cell.angle_gamma   90.00
#
_symmetry.space_group_name_H-M   'P 1'
#
loop_
_entity.id
_entity.type
_entity.pdbx_description
1 polymer ?
#
loop_
_entity_poly.entity_id
_entity_poly.type
_entity_poly.pdbx_seq_one_letter_code
_entity_poly.pdbx_strand_id
1 'polypeptide(L)'
;MYKRQTVYYINATKIAQEIGLGNRTNTILQSAFFRITEVIPVDLAVEQMKKFIVKSYGKKGQDVVDKNYAAVDRGGEYHRLDVDPAWSNLEVDAVAPNDDPEFINKIVRPINAQDGDLLKVSDFKDIADGTWHNGTAAYEKRGVAAFVPEWNEENCIQCNKCAYVCPHAAIRPFVLDEKEMAAAPFAAEATIPAIGKQFTGMRFIQAVDVLDCLGCGNCVDVCPGKKGVKALAMKPLETQLDEQKEWDYCVKDVASKQDLVDIAANVKNSQFATPLFEFSGACSGCGETPYVKLISQLFGDHEMVANATGCSSIYSGSVPSTPYTTNFRGHGPAWANSLFEDFAEFGLGMTIANEKMQLRLEALMKEALTCDCCSAEIKAQAQKWLDNRDSAVATREVFETIVPLCEACSCDVCTGIVALKNFIVKRSQWIIAGDGAAYDIGFGGLDHVLASGKNINVLVLDTEVYSNTGGQASKATPIGAIAKFAAAGKRVRKKDLGLIATTYGYVYAAQVAMGADNAQTLKAIREAEAYDGPSIIIAYSPCINHGLKSGMGHSQQEEANAVACGYWHLWRYNPALEAEGKNPFTLDSKEPNWDEFENFLKGEVRYASVMKQYPAEAAELFAAAKSNARWRYNNYVRLSKEPWGYGDGTPEVK
;
A
#
# COMPACT_ATOMS: atom_id res chain seq x y z
N MET A 1 12.83 -37.05 12.60
CA MET A 1 11.61 -37.39 11.86
C MET A 1 11.84 -37.68 10.37
N TYR A 2 12.91 -37.19 9.75
CA TYR A 2 13.16 -37.27 8.31
C TYR A 2 13.96 -38.51 7.83
N LYS A 3 14.30 -39.46 8.68
CA LYS A 3 15.19 -40.61 8.39
C LYS A 3 14.59 -41.69 7.44
N ARG A 4 13.35 -41.51 6.95
CA ARG A 4 12.69 -42.50 6.06
C ARG A 4 11.92 -41.85 4.89
N GLN A 5 12.15 -40.57 4.58
CA GLN A 5 11.47 -39.91 3.48
C GLN A 5 12.28 -40.03 2.18
N THR A 6 11.57 -40.21 1.08
CA THR A 6 12.12 -40.05 -0.26
C THR A 6 11.85 -38.64 -0.72
N VAL A 7 12.88 -37.90 -1.09
CA VAL A 7 12.76 -36.50 -1.58
C VAL A 7 12.86 -36.51 -3.09
N TYR A 8 11.91 -35.82 -3.73
CA TYR A 8 11.92 -35.54 -5.16
C TYR A 8 11.99 -34.05 -5.40
N TYR A 9 12.66 -33.64 -6.48
CA TYR A 9 12.72 -32.22 -6.87
C TYR A 9 12.50 -32.07 -8.38
N ILE A 10 11.93 -30.93 -8.79
CA ILE A 10 11.69 -30.55 -10.17
C ILE A 10 11.81 -29.03 -10.33
N ASN A 11 12.53 -28.56 -11.36
CA ASN A 11 12.56 -27.14 -11.67
C ASN A 11 11.37 -26.78 -12.57
N ALA A 12 10.18 -26.69 -11.95
CA ALA A 12 8.94 -26.41 -12.67
C ALA A 12 8.92 -24.99 -13.29
N THR A 13 9.61 -24.01 -12.70
CA THR A 13 9.73 -22.65 -13.24
C THR A 13 10.48 -22.65 -14.57
N LYS A 14 11.62 -23.33 -14.63
CA LYS A 14 12.40 -23.46 -15.88
C LYS A 14 11.58 -24.15 -16.97
N ILE A 15 10.91 -25.26 -16.63
CA ILE A 15 10.04 -25.98 -17.55
C ILE A 15 8.91 -25.06 -18.08
N ALA A 16 8.24 -24.31 -17.20
CA ALA A 16 7.16 -23.42 -17.58
C ALA A 16 7.62 -22.33 -18.55
N GLN A 17 8.81 -21.76 -18.32
CA GLN A 17 9.42 -20.76 -19.22
C GLN A 17 9.73 -21.36 -20.61
N GLU A 18 10.37 -22.52 -20.66
CA GLU A 18 10.75 -23.19 -21.90
C GLU A 18 9.55 -23.56 -22.79
N ILE A 19 8.41 -23.94 -22.19
CA ILE A 19 7.18 -24.26 -22.93
C ILE A 19 6.27 -23.06 -23.17
N GLY A 20 6.69 -21.86 -22.75
CA GLY A 20 5.94 -20.62 -22.98
C GLY A 20 4.72 -20.42 -22.08
N LEU A 21 4.73 -21.01 -20.88
CA LEU A 21 3.74 -20.79 -19.84
C LEU A 21 4.15 -19.70 -18.83
N GLY A 22 5.34 -19.07 -18.99
CA GLY A 22 5.87 -18.06 -18.07
C GLY A 22 6.07 -18.66 -16.67
N ASN A 23 5.43 -18.08 -15.65
CA ASN A 23 5.57 -18.54 -14.26
C ASN A 23 4.47 -19.54 -13.83
N ARG A 24 3.72 -20.13 -14.77
CA ARG A 24 2.60 -21.04 -14.46
C ARG A 24 3.08 -22.47 -14.28
N THR A 25 3.41 -22.84 -13.06
CA THR A 25 4.00 -24.14 -12.69
C THR A 25 2.99 -25.18 -12.23
N ASN A 26 1.77 -24.78 -11.90
CA ASN A 26 0.75 -25.63 -11.27
C ASN A 26 0.48 -26.95 -12.02
N THR A 27 0.32 -26.93 -13.35
CA THR A 27 0.05 -28.12 -14.16
C THR A 27 1.23 -29.08 -14.14
N ILE A 28 2.48 -28.57 -14.17
CA ILE A 28 3.71 -29.36 -14.10
C ILE A 28 3.80 -30.06 -12.74
N LEU A 29 3.61 -29.30 -11.65
CA LEU A 29 3.67 -29.83 -10.29
C LEU A 29 2.55 -30.84 -10.01
N GLN A 30 1.34 -30.60 -10.53
CA GLN A 30 0.23 -31.55 -10.41
C GLN A 30 0.54 -32.86 -11.14
N SER A 31 1.14 -32.81 -12.32
CA SER A 31 1.56 -34.00 -13.05
C SER A 31 2.67 -34.76 -12.30
N ALA A 32 3.67 -34.04 -11.77
CA ALA A 32 4.70 -34.63 -10.93
C ALA A 32 4.12 -35.33 -9.70
N PHE A 33 3.17 -34.68 -9.02
CA PHE A 33 2.48 -35.25 -7.86
C PHE A 33 1.83 -36.59 -8.18
N PHE A 34 1.00 -36.69 -9.24
CA PHE A 34 0.35 -37.94 -9.59
C PHE A 34 1.33 -39.04 -9.99
N ARG A 35 2.45 -38.67 -10.65
CA ARG A 35 3.49 -39.64 -11.06
C ARG A 35 4.31 -40.17 -9.88
N ILE A 36 4.50 -39.33 -8.85
CA ILE A 36 5.28 -39.72 -7.65
C ILE A 36 4.42 -40.51 -6.67
N THR A 37 3.17 -40.09 -6.48
CA THR A 37 2.31 -40.65 -5.42
C THR A 37 1.51 -41.86 -5.89
N GLU A 38 1.24 -41.97 -7.20
CA GLU A 38 0.41 -43.02 -7.81
C GLU A 38 -0.93 -43.26 -7.09
N VAL A 39 -1.52 -42.19 -6.49
CA VAL A 39 -2.84 -42.27 -5.83
C VAL A 39 -3.96 -42.72 -6.77
N ILE A 40 -3.73 -42.57 -8.07
CA ILE A 40 -4.47 -43.20 -9.17
C ILE A 40 -3.45 -43.66 -10.23
N PRO A 41 -3.77 -44.64 -11.10
CA PRO A 41 -2.87 -45.06 -12.16
C PRO A 41 -2.37 -43.87 -12.98
N VAL A 42 -1.07 -43.80 -13.22
CA VAL A 42 -0.39 -42.65 -13.88
C VAL A 42 -1.01 -42.35 -15.25
N ASP A 43 -1.24 -43.39 -16.06
CA ASP A 43 -1.85 -43.22 -17.39
C ASP A 43 -3.24 -42.60 -17.31
N LEU A 44 -4.06 -43.01 -16.34
CA LEU A 44 -5.37 -42.45 -16.08
C LEU A 44 -5.26 -40.99 -15.63
N ALA A 45 -4.32 -40.67 -14.74
CA ALA A 45 -4.08 -39.29 -14.29
C ALA A 45 -3.72 -38.39 -15.47
N VAL A 46 -2.78 -38.80 -16.32
CA VAL A 46 -2.35 -38.04 -17.51
C VAL A 46 -3.51 -37.85 -18.49
N GLU A 47 -4.28 -38.91 -18.76
CA GLU A 47 -5.47 -38.84 -19.63
C GLU A 47 -6.48 -37.82 -19.09
N GLN A 48 -6.84 -37.91 -17.81
CA GLN A 48 -7.82 -37.01 -17.19
C GLN A 48 -7.30 -35.56 -17.15
N MET A 49 -6.03 -35.34 -16.81
CA MET A 49 -5.45 -34.00 -16.86
C MET A 49 -5.55 -33.38 -18.26
N LYS A 50 -5.16 -34.12 -19.31
CA LYS A 50 -5.28 -33.67 -20.70
C LYS A 50 -6.71 -33.41 -21.11
N LYS A 51 -7.66 -34.24 -20.69
CA LYS A 51 -9.11 -34.05 -20.93
C LYS A 51 -9.64 -32.77 -20.26
N PHE A 52 -9.26 -32.52 -19.01
CA PHE A 52 -9.64 -31.30 -18.29
C PHE A 52 -8.99 -30.04 -18.88
N ILE A 53 -7.76 -30.14 -19.41
CA ILE A 53 -7.10 -29.05 -20.14
C ILE A 53 -7.93 -28.64 -21.36
N VAL A 54 -8.39 -29.59 -22.17
CA VAL A 54 -9.27 -29.29 -23.32
C VAL A 54 -10.55 -28.61 -22.86
N LYS A 55 -11.18 -29.11 -21.79
CA LYS A 55 -12.40 -28.51 -21.23
C LYS A 55 -12.16 -27.07 -20.74
N SER A 56 -11.02 -26.82 -20.11
CA SER A 56 -10.70 -25.52 -19.49
C SER A 56 -10.12 -24.51 -20.47
N TYR A 57 -9.30 -24.97 -21.40
CA TYR A 57 -8.50 -24.10 -22.28
C TYR A 57 -8.81 -24.25 -23.77
N GLY A 58 -9.59 -25.24 -24.20
CA GLY A 58 -9.87 -25.47 -25.62
C GLY A 58 -10.44 -24.24 -26.35
N LYS A 59 -11.24 -23.42 -25.66
CA LYS A 59 -11.76 -22.16 -26.20
C LYS A 59 -10.71 -21.03 -26.32
N LYS A 60 -9.52 -21.20 -25.72
CA LYS A 60 -8.41 -20.24 -25.78
C LYS A 60 -7.46 -20.45 -26.96
N GLY A 61 -7.69 -21.53 -27.72
CA GLY A 61 -6.89 -21.90 -28.88
C GLY A 61 -6.01 -23.13 -28.64
N GLN A 62 -5.65 -23.79 -29.74
CA GLN A 62 -4.88 -25.03 -29.70
C GLN A 62 -3.49 -24.83 -29.09
N ASP A 63 -2.80 -23.72 -29.37
CA ASP A 63 -1.50 -23.39 -28.80
C ASP A 63 -1.49 -23.42 -27.26
N VAL A 64 -2.56 -22.92 -26.62
CA VAL A 64 -2.67 -22.96 -25.16
C VAL A 64 -2.88 -24.39 -24.66
N VAL A 65 -3.63 -25.21 -25.37
CA VAL A 65 -3.85 -26.62 -25.06
C VAL A 65 -2.53 -27.39 -25.18
N ASP A 66 -1.78 -27.19 -26.26
CA ASP A 66 -0.52 -27.88 -26.51
C ASP A 66 0.55 -27.54 -25.48
N LYS A 67 0.68 -26.25 -25.08
CA LYS A 67 1.57 -25.85 -23.98
C LYS A 67 1.20 -26.52 -22.66
N ASN A 68 -0.09 -26.63 -22.35
CA ASN A 68 -0.53 -27.33 -21.13
C ASN A 68 -0.36 -28.84 -21.24
N TYR A 69 -0.46 -29.44 -22.42
CA TYR A 69 -0.12 -30.85 -22.64
C TYR A 69 1.38 -31.09 -22.40
N ALA A 70 2.24 -30.23 -22.94
CA ALA A 70 3.67 -30.28 -22.68
C ALA A 70 3.98 -30.15 -21.17
N ALA A 71 3.24 -29.31 -20.43
CA ALA A 71 3.37 -29.21 -18.99
C ALA A 71 3.03 -30.53 -18.26
N VAL A 72 1.98 -31.23 -18.70
CA VAL A 72 1.64 -32.56 -18.15
C VAL A 72 2.72 -33.59 -18.46
N ASP A 73 3.22 -33.61 -19.69
CA ASP A 73 4.22 -34.57 -20.11
C ASP A 73 5.56 -34.33 -19.39
N ARG A 74 6.00 -33.05 -19.32
CA ARG A 74 7.26 -32.65 -18.67
C ARG A 74 7.20 -32.67 -17.14
N GLY A 75 6.03 -32.80 -16.52
CA GLY A 75 5.90 -33.09 -15.09
C GLY A 75 6.53 -34.41 -14.66
N GLY A 76 6.90 -35.27 -15.61
CA GLY A 76 7.71 -36.47 -15.39
C GLY A 76 9.23 -36.23 -15.27
N GLU A 77 9.71 -35.02 -15.50
CA GLU A 77 11.15 -34.66 -15.42
C GLU A 77 11.61 -34.36 -13.97
N TYR A 78 10.96 -34.97 -12.99
CA TYR A 78 11.41 -34.89 -11.61
C TYR A 78 12.59 -35.83 -11.37
N HIS A 79 13.43 -35.48 -10.40
CA HIS A 79 14.57 -36.26 -9.96
C HIS A 79 14.38 -36.71 -8.52
N ARG A 80 14.87 -37.92 -8.21
CA ARG A 80 14.96 -38.35 -6.82
C ARG A 80 16.28 -37.84 -6.24
N LEU A 81 16.23 -37.28 -5.05
CA LEU A 81 17.42 -36.92 -4.31
C LEU A 81 17.96 -38.17 -3.59
N ASP A 82 19.12 -38.63 -4.03
CA ASP A 82 19.85 -39.70 -3.34
C ASP A 82 20.62 -39.05 -2.18
N VAL A 83 20.10 -39.25 -0.97
CA VAL A 83 20.72 -38.72 0.26
C VAL A 83 21.92 -39.58 0.61
N ASP A 84 23.13 -39.00 0.52
CA ASP A 84 24.35 -39.67 0.96
C ASP A 84 24.31 -39.88 2.49
N PRO A 85 24.45 -41.13 2.96
CA PRO A 85 24.53 -41.41 4.40
C PRO A 85 25.60 -40.59 5.13
N ALA A 86 26.67 -40.20 4.44
CA ALA A 86 27.71 -39.34 5.01
C ALA A 86 27.22 -37.95 5.42
N TRP A 87 26.12 -37.45 4.83
CA TRP A 87 25.53 -36.17 5.23
C TRP A 87 25.07 -36.13 6.68
N SER A 88 24.80 -37.30 7.29
CA SER A 88 24.48 -37.36 8.73
C SER A 88 25.65 -37.00 9.64
N ASN A 89 26.86 -36.99 9.09
CA ASN A 89 28.09 -36.66 9.79
C ASN A 89 28.66 -35.28 9.41
N LEU A 90 27.98 -34.55 8.50
CA LEU A 90 28.36 -33.20 8.21
C LEU A 90 28.12 -32.34 9.45
N GLU A 91 29.13 -31.57 9.85
CA GLU A 91 28.92 -30.49 10.81
C GLU A 91 27.93 -29.55 10.17
N VAL A 92 26.86 -29.24 10.90
CA VAL A 92 25.94 -28.16 10.52
C VAL A 92 26.78 -26.91 10.60
N ASP A 93 26.97 -26.25 9.45
CA ASP A 93 27.54 -24.91 9.45
C ASP A 93 26.79 -24.09 10.53
N ALA A 94 27.55 -23.60 11.53
CA ALA A 94 26.98 -22.72 12.51
C ALA A 94 26.36 -21.57 11.73
N VAL A 95 25.05 -21.41 11.84
CA VAL A 95 24.38 -20.22 11.27
C VAL A 95 25.17 -19.05 11.82
N ALA A 96 25.84 -18.31 10.93
CA ALA A 96 26.62 -17.14 11.34
C ALA A 96 25.72 -16.27 12.22
N PRO A 97 26.19 -15.82 13.39
CA PRO A 97 25.43 -14.91 14.20
C PRO A 97 25.05 -13.73 13.30
N ASN A 98 23.77 -13.50 13.11
CA ASN A 98 23.34 -12.30 12.42
C ASN A 98 23.20 -11.19 13.48
N ASP A 99 23.44 -9.96 13.07
CA ASP A 99 23.34 -8.77 13.92
C ASP A 99 21.89 -8.28 14.05
N ASP A 100 20.89 -9.09 13.67
CA ASP A 100 19.49 -8.73 13.78
C ASP A 100 19.08 -8.55 15.25
N PRO A 101 18.11 -7.67 15.54
CA PRO A 101 17.61 -7.45 16.88
C PRO A 101 17.20 -8.74 17.60
N GLU A 102 17.37 -8.78 18.93
CA GLU A 102 17.03 -9.96 19.75
C GLU A 102 15.58 -10.41 19.53
N PHE A 103 14.64 -9.48 19.41
CA PHE A 103 13.23 -9.78 19.15
C PHE A 103 13.03 -10.54 17.84
N ILE A 104 13.75 -10.15 16.77
CA ILE A 104 13.71 -10.84 15.48
C ILE A 104 14.21 -12.27 15.62
N ASN A 105 15.40 -12.44 16.22
CA ASN A 105 16.01 -13.77 16.33
C ASN A 105 15.25 -14.69 17.28
N LYS A 106 14.72 -14.15 18.40
CA LYS A 106 14.09 -14.95 19.46
C LYS A 106 12.61 -15.24 19.18
N ILE A 107 11.87 -14.32 18.57
CA ILE A 107 10.41 -14.42 18.41
C ILE A 107 10.02 -14.56 16.94
N VAL A 108 10.43 -13.60 16.10
CA VAL A 108 9.95 -13.51 14.71
C VAL A 108 10.42 -14.69 13.86
N ARG A 109 11.71 -15.02 13.92
CA ARG A 109 12.30 -16.12 13.13
C ARG A 109 11.73 -17.48 13.46
N PRO A 110 11.62 -17.90 14.75
CA PRO A 110 10.96 -19.16 15.11
C PRO A 110 9.50 -19.24 14.62
N ILE A 111 8.73 -18.15 14.72
CA ILE A 111 7.35 -18.13 14.22
C ILE A 111 7.33 -18.31 12.69
N ASN A 112 8.17 -17.58 11.95
CA ASN A 112 8.27 -17.69 10.50
C ASN A 112 8.78 -19.07 10.05
N ALA A 113 9.63 -19.71 10.84
CA ALA A 113 10.07 -21.09 10.61
C ALA A 113 9.01 -22.14 10.96
N GLN A 114 7.83 -21.73 11.46
CA GLN A 114 6.76 -22.60 11.97
C GLN A 114 7.18 -23.42 13.21
N ASP A 115 8.16 -22.93 13.95
CA ASP A 115 8.65 -23.50 15.21
C ASP A 115 8.13 -22.71 16.44
N GLY A 116 7.04 -21.94 16.27
CA GLY A 116 6.44 -21.11 17.31
C GLY A 116 6.01 -21.87 18.55
N ASP A 117 5.69 -23.17 18.44
CA ASP A 117 5.38 -24.05 19.57
C ASP A 117 6.57 -24.25 20.55
N LEU A 118 7.79 -23.91 20.13
CA LEU A 118 8.98 -23.93 20.99
C LEU A 118 9.05 -22.71 21.92
N LEU A 119 8.31 -21.65 21.62
CA LEU A 119 8.27 -20.42 22.39
C LEU A 119 7.43 -20.61 23.65
N LYS A 120 7.91 -20.08 24.76
CA LYS A 120 7.21 -20.10 26.04
C LYS A 120 6.36 -18.85 26.20
N VAL A 121 5.28 -18.93 26.99
CA VAL A 121 4.45 -17.75 27.33
C VAL A 121 5.30 -16.61 27.91
N SER A 122 6.33 -16.94 28.71
CA SER A 122 7.27 -15.96 29.27
C SER A 122 8.10 -15.20 28.21
N ASP A 123 8.23 -15.71 27.00
CA ASP A 123 8.98 -15.05 25.93
C ASP A 123 8.20 -13.83 25.39
N PHE A 124 6.89 -13.79 25.62
CA PHE A 124 5.99 -12.69 25.22
C PHE A 124 5.72 -11.67 26.34
N LYS A 125 6.43 -11.74 27.48
CA LYS A 125 6.16 -10.88 28.65
C LYS A 125 6.29 -9.37 28.34
N ASP A 126 7.20 -9.00 27.45
CA ASP A 126 7.49 -7.61 27.11
C ASP A 126 6.47 -7.01 26.12
N ILE A 127 5.60 -7.84 25.56
CA ILE A 127 4.48 -7.48 24.66
C ILE A 127 3.14 -8.04 25.17
N ALA A 128 3.03 -8.27 26.50
CA ALA A 128 1.83 -8.83 27.14
C ALA A 128 0.60 -7.91 27.04
N ASP A 129 0.80 -6.64 26.75
CA ASP A 129 -0.24 -5.63 26.51
C ASP A 129 -0.83 -5.67 25.09
N GLY A 130 -0.35 -6.59 24.23
CA GLY A 130 -0.79 -6.72 22.84
C GLY A 130 -0.05 -5.82 21.85
N THR A 131 0.97 -5.08 22.28
CA THR A 131 1.85 -4.35 21.36
C THR A 131 2.72 -5.31 20.56
N TRP A 132 3.20 -4.83 19.40
CA TRP A 132 4.14 -5.55 18.55
C TRP A 132 5.17 -4.60 17.98
N HIS A 133 6.39 -5.09 17.75
CA HIS A 133 7.46 -4.26 17.19
C HIS A 133 7.18 -3.92 15.73
N ASN A 134 7.34 -2.66 15.37
CA ASN A 134 7.27 -2.20 13.99
C ASN A 134 8.51 -2.64 13.18
N GLY A 135 8.37 -2.71 11.85
CA GLY A 135 9.46 -2.97 10.91
C GLY A 135 9.95 -4.41 10.84
N THR A 136 9.24 -5.37 11.43
CA THR A 136 9.66 -6.78 11.41
C THR A 136 9.64 -7.39 10.01
N ALA A 137 8.84 -6.87 9.08
CA ALA A 137 8.77 -7.34 7.70
C ALA A 137 10.10 -7.18 6.95
N ALA A 138 10.93 -6.19 7.28
CA ALA A 138 12.22 -5.95 6.64
C ALA A 138 13.25 -7.08 6.81
N TYR A 139 13.03 -7.96 7.80
CA TYR A 139 13.92 -9.08 8.11
C TYR A 139 13.51 -10.41 7.46
N GLU A 140 12.45 -10.43 6.66
CA GLU A 140 11.98 -11.68 6.06
C GLU A 140 12.79 -12.09 4.84
N LYS A 141 13.15 -11.17 3.95
CA LYS A 141 13.99 -11.41 2.76
C LYS A 141 13.59 -12.70 2.02
N ARG A 142 12.33 -12.78 1.59
CA ARG A 142 11.71 -14.02 1.08
C ARG A 142 12.25 -14.51 -0.25
N GLY A 143 12.74 -13.62 -1.12
CA GLY A 143 13.31 -13.98 -2.43
C GLY A 143 12.34 -14.73 -3.36
N VAL A 144 11.04 -14.39 -3.33
CA VAL A 144 9.99 -15.17 -4.02
C VAL A 144 9.77 -14.79 -5.47
N ALA A 145 10.30 -13.64 -5.92
CA ALA A 145 10.13 -13.18 -7.29
C ALA A 145 10.99 -14.01 -8.26
N ALA A 146 10.41 -14.47 -9.36
CA ALA A 146 11.21 -15.09 -10.43
C ALA A 146 11.97 -14.04 -11.25
N PHE A 147 11.43 -12.83 -11.36
CA PHE A 147 12.04 -11.69 -12.05
C PHE A 147 11.91 -10.45 -11.18
N VAL A 148 12.96 -9.64 -11.17
CA VAL A 148 13.02 -8.35 -10.45
C VAL A 148 13.48 -7.25 -11.40
N PRO A 149 13.20 -5.95 -11.12
CA PRO A 149 13.63 -4.88 -12.00
C PRO A 149 15.14 -4.62 -11.85
N GLU A 150 15.86 -4.65 -12.97
CA GLU A 150 17.20 -4.11 -13.12
C GLU A 150 17.09 -2.61 -13.50
N TRP A 151 17.89 -1.77 -12.87
CA TRP A 151 17.94 -0.35 -13.18
C TRP A 151 19.05 -0.04 -14.20
N ASN A 152 18.70 0.70 -15.26
CA ASN A 152 19.63 1.26 -16.23
C ASN A 152 19.73 2.78 -16.02
N GLU A 153 20.85 3.23 -15.53
CA GLU A 153 21.14 4.59 -15.14
C GLU A 153 21.12 5.58 -16.31
N GLU A 154 21.57 5.17 -17.49
CA GLU A 154 21.64 6.02 -18.68
C GLU A 154 20.26 6.49 -19.17
N ASN A 155 19.25 5.66 -18.97
CA ASN A 155 17.87 5.91 -19.38
C ASN A 155 17.02 6.54 -18.27
N CYS A 156 17.56 6.70 -17.07
CA CYS A 156 16.82 7.25 -15.93
C CYS A 156 16.73 8.78 -16.00
N ILE A 157 15.51 9.32 -15.82
CA ILE A 157 15.24 10.76 -15.74
C ILE A 157 14.97 11.22 -14.30
N GLN A 158 15.16 10.37 -13.30
CA GLN A 158 14.96 10.64 -11.87
C GLN A 158 13.57 11.18 -11.53
N CYS A 159 12.53 10.67 -12.17
CA CYS A 159 11.14 11.08 -11.90
C CYS A 159 10.52 10.40 -10.69
N ASN A 160 11.12 9.35 -10.17
CA ASN A 160 10.72 8.53 -9.00
C ASN A 160 9.33 7.86 -9.13
N LYS A 161 8.73 7.81 -10.32
CA LYS A 161 7.43 7.15 -10.51
C LYS A 161 7.47 5.66 -10.17
N CYS A 162 8.59 4.98 -10.41
CA CYS A 162 8.79 3.59 -10.06
C CYS A 162 8.68 3.34 -8.55
N ALA A 163 9.29 4.20 -7.73
CA ALA A 163 9.16 4.15 -6.28
C ALA A 163 7.74 4.53 -5.84
N TYR A 164 7.14 5.54 -6.47
CA TYR A 164 5.79 6.03 -6.14
C TYR A 164 4.73 4.94 -6.22
N VAL A 165 4.76 4.12 -7.29
CA VAL A 165 3.75 3.07 -7.52
C VAL A 165 4.12 1.71 -6.93
N CYS A 166 5.29 1.54 -6.35
CA CYS A 166 5.70 0.25 -5.82
C CYS A 166 4.84 -0.17 -4.63
N PRO A 167 4.11 -1.30 -4.71
CA PRO A 167 3.20 -1.74 -3.64
C PRO A 167 3.93 -2.16 -2.35
N HIS A 168 5.21 -2.52 -2.45
CA HIS A 168 5.99 -3.09 -1.35
C HIS A 168 7.17 -2.22 -0.93
N ALA A 169 7.30 -1.01 -1.50
CA ALA A 169 8.41 -0.08 -1.23
C ALA A 169 9.81 -0.70 -1.49
N ALA A 170 9.88 -1.71 -2.37
CA ALA A 170 11.10 -2.45 -2.68
C ALA A 170 12.00 -1.78 -3.75
N ILE A 171 11.65 -0.60 -4.23
CA ILE A 171 12.46 0.21 -5.13
C ILE A 171 12.42 1.66 -4.63
N ARG A 172 13.59 2.24 -4.36
CA ARG A 172 13.70 3.58 -3.74
C ARG A 172 14.82 4.41 -4.34
N PRO A 173 14.62 5.74 -4.49
CA PRO A 173 15.69 6.66 -4.84
C PRO A 173 16.55 7.00 -3.63
N PHE A 174 17.87 6.98 -3.81
CA PHE A 174 18.82 7.49 -2.84
C PHE A 174 19.70 8.56 -3.49
N VAL A 175 20.16 9.49 -2.67
CA VAL A 175 21.10 10.53 -3.06
C VAL A 175 22.29 10.46 -2.10
N LEU A 176 23.47 10.22 -2.65
CA LEU A 176 24.71 10.00 -1.91
C LEU A 176 25.60 11.25 -2.03
N ASP A 177 26.15 11.71 -0.91
CA ASP A 177 27.21 12.71 -0.91
C ASP A 177 28.57 12.08 -1.22
N GLU A 178 29.63 12.90 -1.25
CA GLU A 178 30.98 12.45 -1.60
C GLU A 178 31.53 11.40 -0.62
N LYS A 179 31.21 11.51 0.68
CA LYS A 179 31.68 10.56 1.71
C LYS A 179 30.93 9.24 1.60
N GLU A 180 29.62 9.30 1.43
CA GLU A 180 28.77 8.13 1.24
C GLU A 180 29.16 7.41 -0.05
N MET A 181 29.46 8.14 -1.13
CA MET A 181 29.91 7.54 -2.38
C MET A 181 31.30 6.87 -2.26
N ALA A 182 32.21 7.49 -1.49
CA ALA A 182 33.54 6.92 -1.25
C ALA A 182 33.50 5.63 -0.39
N ALA A 183 32.49 5.45 0.44
CA ALA A 183 32.28 4.26 1.27
C ALA A 183 31.42 3.19 0.60
N ALA A 184 30.78 3.50 -0.54
CA ALA A 184 29.86 2.61 -1.20
C ALA A 184 30.55 1.29 -1.67
N PRO A 185 29.87 0.13 -1.54
CA PRO A 185 30.41 -1.14 -2.00
C PRO A 185 30.30 -1.35 -3.53
N PHE A 186 29.87 -0.30 -4.25
CA PHE A 186 29.66 -0.31 -5.71
C PHE A 186 30.39 0.86 -6.37
N ALA A 187 30.61 0.76 -7.66
CA ALA A 187 31.34 1.75 -8.44
C ALA A 187 30.51 3.03 -8.67
N ALA A 188 31.18 4.18 -8.84
CA ALA A 188 30.52 5.45 -9.12
C ALA A 188 29.72 5.43 -10.43
N GLU A 189 30.11 4.58 -11.37
CA GLU A 189 29.44 4.35 -12.66
C GLU A 189 28.03 3.76 -12.48
N ALA A 190 27.77 3.03 -11.39
CA ALA A 190 26.42 2.54 -11.04
C ALA A 190 25.48 3.64 -10.55
N THR A 191 25.91 4.90 -10.60
CA THR A 191 25.15 6.07 -10.16
C THR A 191 25.20 7.19 -11.21
N ILE A 192 24.27 8.14 -11.15
CA ILE A 192 24.24 9.31 -12.01
C ILE A 192 24.24 10.62 -11.20
N PRO A 193 24.68 11.76 -11.76
CA PRO A 193 24.53 13.04 -11.07
C PRO A 193 23.08 13.29 -10.63
N ALA A 194 22.89 13.66 -9.37
CA ALA A 194 21.56 13.95 -8.86
C ALA A 194 21.00 15.26 -9.46
N ILE A 195 19.72 15.24 -9.86
CA ILE A 195 19.03 16.39 -10.48
C ILE A 195 18.30 17.21 -9.40
N GLY A 196 18.76 18.45 -9.23
CA GLY A 196 18.19 19.46 -8.33
C GLY A 196 19.29 20.32 -7.72
N LYS A 197 19.02 21.62 -7.53
CA LYS A 197 20.00 22.55 -6.95
C LYS A 197 20.44 22.13 -5.54
N GLN A 198 19.51 21.58 -4.77
CA GLN A 198 19.72 21.07 -3.41
C GLN A 198 20.63 19.83 -3.36
N PHE A 199 20.82 19.14 -4.47
CA PHE A 199 21.64 17.94 -4.60
C PHE A 199 22.94 18.18 -5.39
N THR A 200 23.36 19.44 -5.49
CA THR A 200 24.58 19.79 -6.24
C THR A 200 25.80 19.05 -5.69
N GLY A 201 26.53 18.35 -6.56
CA GLY A 201 27.69 17.54 -6.21
C GLY A 201 27.38 16.13 -5.71
N MET A 202 26.11 15.78 -5.55
CA MET A 202 25.67 14.44 -5.08
C MET A 202 25.39 13.49 -6.24
N ARG A 203 25.35 12.21 -5.93
CA ARG A 203 25.05 11.11 -6.85
C ARG A 203 23.68 10.50 -6.56
N PHE A 204 22.98 10.05 -7.59
CA PHE A 204 21.65 9.42 -7.49
C PHE A 204 21.74 7.96 -7.89
N ILE A 205 21.05 7.09 -7.14
CA ILE A 205 20.82 5.69 -7.45
C ILE A 205 19.37 5.33 -7.22
N GLN A 206 18.84 4.44 -8.05
CA GLN A 206 17.53 3.81 -7.85
C GLN A 206 17.76 2.38 -7.37
N ALA A 207 17.89 2.19 -6.07
CA ALA A 207 18.17 0.89 -5.48
C ALA A 207 16.93 0.00 -5.41
N VAL A 208 17.13 -1.31 -5.54
CA VAL A 208 16.08 -2.33 -5.50
C VAL A 208 16.37 -3.36 -4.43
N ASP A 209 15.41 -3.59 -3.53
CA ASP A 209 15.42 -4.76 -2.65
C ASP A 209 14.94 -5.98 -3.44
N VAL A 210 15.88 -6.73 -3.98
CA VAL A 210 15.55 -7.86 -4.86
C VAL A 210 14.97 -9.05 -4.09
N LEU A 211 15.24 -9.14 -2.79
CA LEU A 211 14.74 -10.23 -1.93
C LEU A 211 13.32 -9.95 -1.41
N ASP A 212 12.94 -8.69 -1.24
CA ASP A 212 11.58 -8.31 -0.83
C ASP A 212 10.70 -7.83 -2.00
N CYS A 213 11.25 -7.75 -3.21
CA CYS A 213 10.49 -7.51 -4.43
C CYS A 213 9.58 -8.70 -4.76
N LEU A 214 8.29 -8.45 -5.03
CA LEU A 214 7.35 -9.49 -5.46
C LEU A 214 7.24 -9.66 -6.99
N GLY A 215 8.10 -8.99 -7.77
CA GLY A 215 8.21 -9.18 -9.22
C GLY A 215 6.98 -8.77 -10.02
N CYS A 216 6.15 -7.83 -9.55
CA CYS A 216 4.90 -7.45 -10.23
C CYS A 216 5.13 -6.72 -11.57
N GLY A 217 6.20 -5.92 -11.70
CA GLY A 217 6.52 -5.17 -12.91
C GLY A 217 5.86 -3.77 -13.01
N ASN A 218 5.05 -3.32 -12.05
CA ASN A 218 4.42 -1.98 -12.07
C ASN A 218 5.46 -0.86 -12.27
N CYS A 219 6.62 -0.94 -11.62
CA CYS A 219 7.70 0.04 -11.76
C CYS A 219 8.23 0.14 -13.20
N VAL A 220 8.32 -0.99 -13.89
CA VAL A 220 8.72 -1.05 -15.30
C VAL A 220 7.61 -0.51 -16.19
N ASP A 221 6.34 -0.84 -15.87
CA ASP A 221 5.18 -0.41 -16.65
C ASP A 221 5.07 1.13 -16.70
N VAL A 222 5.15 1.79 -15.55
CA VAL A 222 5.01 3.27 -15.45
C VAL A 222 6.29 4.04 -15.82
N CYS A 223 7.41 3.37 -16.06
CA CYS A 223 8.67 4.04 -16.36
C CYS A 223 8.62 4.74 -17.72
N PRO A 224 8.71 6.09 -17.79
CA PRO A 224 8.71 6.80 -19.05
C PRO A 224 10.06 6.72 -19.76
N GLY A 225 11.14 6.53 -18.98
CA GLY A 225 12.51 6.52 -19.46
C GLY A 225 12.92 7.79 -20.20
N LYS A 226 14.12 7.75 -20.78
CA LYS A 226 14.68 8.84 -21.60
C LYS A 226 14.27 8.64 -23.05
N LYS A 227 13.54 9.61 -23.62
CA LYS A 227 13.03 9.55 -24.99
C LYS A 227 12.21 8.27 -25.28
N GLY A 228 11.48 7.76 -24.29
CA GLY A 228 10.66 6.56 -24.42
C GLY A 228 11.40 5.23 -24.22
N VAL A 229 12.71 5.24 -23.97
CA VAL A 229 13.47 4.05 -23.60
C VAL A 229 13.44 3.89 -22.09
N LYS A 230 12.81 2.81 -21.62
CA LYS A 230 12.63 2.57 -20.18
C LYS A 230 13.97 2.41 -19.45
N ALA A 231 14.04 2.95 -18.23
CA ALA A 231 15.19 2.79 -17.34
C ALA A 231 15.13 1.53 -16.47
N LEU A 232 14.08 0.74 -16.61
CA LEU A 232 13.86 -0.49 -15.85
C LEU A 232 13.48 -1.64 -16.79
N ALA A 233 14.05 -2.81 -16.54
CA ALA A 233 13.73 -4.06 -17.23
C ALA A 233 13.63 -5.20 -16.22
N MET A 234 12.67 -6.12 -16.39
CA MET A 234 12.58 -7.31 -15.54
C MET A 234 13.65 -8.32 -15.92
N LYS A 235 14.45 -8.77 -14.95
CA LYS A 235 15.54 -9.76 -15.09
C LYS A 235 15.34 -10.91 -14.12
N PRO A 236 15.86 -12.11 -14.42
CA PRO A 236 15.83 -13.23 -13.47
C PRO A 236 16.49 -12.85 -12.14
N LEU A 237 15.85 -13.19 -11.02
CA LEU A 237 16.35 -12.85 -9.68
C LEU A 237 17.80 -13.29 -9.46
N GLU A 238 18.14 -14.49 -9.89
CA GLU A 238 19.49 -15.06 -9.72
C GLU A 238 20.61 -14.25 -10.39
N THR A 239 20.27 -13.39 -11.36
CA THR A 239 21.22 -12.49 -12.03
C THR A 239 21.34 -11.14 -11.35
N GLN A 240 20.49 -10.86 -10.35
CA GLN A 240 20.38 -9.56 -9.69
C GLN A 240 20.68 -9.59 -8.19
N LEU A 241 21.18 -10.71 -7.67
CA LEU A 241 21.45 -10.86 -6.23
C LEU A 241 22.52 -9.90 -5.69
N ASP A 242 23.43 -9.45 -6.53
CA ASP A 242 24.45 -8.46 -6.13
C ASP A 242 23.86 -7.08 -5.87
N GLU A 243 22.72 -6.73 -6.46
CA GLU A 243 22.00 -5.48 -6.22
C GLU A 243 21.47 -5.37 -4.78
N GLN A 244 21.30 -6.51 -4.09
CA GLN A 244 20.94 -6.50 -2.68
C GLN A 244 21.98 -5.79 -1.81
N LYS A 245 23.26 -5.88 -2.16
CA LYS A 245 24.35 -5.20 -1.45
C LYS A 245 24.25 -3.68 -1.60
N GLU A 246 23.84 -3.23 -2.78
CA GLU A 246 23.61 -1.80 -3.05
C GLU A 246 22.44 -1.28 -2.21
N TRP A 247 21.33 -2.04 -2.20
CA TRP A 247 20.17 -1.74 -1.38
C TRP A 247 20.52 -1.68 0.11
N ASP A 248 21.17 -2.73 0.64
CA ASP A 248 21.50 -2.83 2.06
C ASP A 248 22.38 -1.66 2.50
N TYR A 249 23.38 -1.29 1.69
CA TYR A 249 24.21 -0.09 1.93
C TYR A 249 23.36 1.19 1.92
N CYS A 250 22.54 1.37 0.90
CA CYS A 250 21.74 2.59 0.76
C CYS A 250 20.75 2.79 1.91
N VAL A 251 20.14 1.70 2.42
CA VAL A 251 19.21 1.78 3.54
C VAL A 251 19.91 1.99 4.87
N LYS A 252 21.07 1.36 5.08
CA LYS A 252 21.76 1.34 6.37
C LYS A 252 22.69 2.54 6.56
N ASP A 253 23.46 2.88 5.52
CA ASP A 253 24.64 3.76 5.65
C ASP A 253 24.46 5.12 4.96
N VAL A 254 23.47 5.28 4.06
CA VAL A 254 23.19 6.55 3.39
C VAL A 254 22.18 7.36 4.20
N ALA A 255 22.58 8.56 4.61
CA ALA A 255 21.72 9.47 5.35
C ALA A 255 20.53 9.93 4.52
N SER A 256 19.34 10.01 5.14
CA SER A 256 18.15 10.53 4.47
C SER A 256 18.37 11.98 4.01
N LYS A 257 17.99 12.26 2.77
CA LYS A 257 18.04 13.62 2.18
C LYS A 257 16.63 14.24 2.06
N GLN A 258 15.63 13.69 2.76
CA GLN A 258 14.27 14.21 2.70
C GLN A 258 14.14 15.67 3.16
N ASP A 259 14.98 16.09 4.12
CA ASP A 259 14.96 17.45 4.65
C ASP A 259 15.52 18.50 3.66
N LEU A 260 16.16 18.06 2.57
CA LEU A 260 16.65 18.94 1.52
C LEU A 260 15.55 19.32 0.51
N VAL A 261 14.36 18.71 0.60
CA VAL A 261 13.25 18.92 -0.32
C VAL A 261 11.93 19.11 0.43
N ASP A 262 11.00 19.84 -0.16
CA ASP A 262 9.60 19.79 0.27
C ASP A 262 8.98 18.49 -0.28
N ILE A 263 8.84 17.48 0.58
CA ILE A 263 8.29 16.15 0.21
C ILE A 263 6.84 16.22 -0.23
N ALA A 264 6.11 17.25 0.17
CA ALA A 264 4.72 17.43 -0.19
C ALA A 264 4.53 18.22 -1.50
N ALA A 265 5.60 18.81 -2.08
CA ALA A 265 5.50 19.67 -3.24
C ALA A 265 5.10 18.95 -4.53
N ASN A 266 5.62 17.75 -4.76
CA ASN A 266 5.38 16.97 -5.98
C ASN A 266 5.75 15.49 -5.80
N VAL A 267 5.32 14.67 -6.77
CA VAL A 267 5.53 13.21 -6.78
C VAL A 267 7.01 12.81 -6.67
N LYS A 268 7.92 13.51 -7.38
CA LYS A 268 9.36 13.22 -7.31
C LYS A 268 9.89 13.41 -5.89
N ASN A 269 9.55 14.52 -5.27
CA ASN A 269 10.06 14.90 -3.96
C ASN A 269 9.51 13.99 -2.85
N SER A 270 8.23 13.56 -2.95
CA SER A 270 7.61 12.69 -1.95
C SER A 270 8.37 11.36 -1.77
N GLN A 271 9.06 10.91 -2.80
CA GLN A 271 9.77 9.63 -2.78
C GLN A 271 11.16 9.69 -2.15
N PHE A 272 11.69 10.89 -1.82
CA PHE A 272 12.88 11.01 -0.98
C PHE A 272 12.54 10.84 0.52
N ALA A 273 11.27 10.91 0.91
CA ALA A 273 10.84 10.50 2.23
C ALA A 273 10.91 8.98 2.36
N THR A 274 11.45 8.51 3.48
CA THR A 274 11.48 7.08 3.81
C THR A 274 10.05 6.54 3.87
N PRO A 275 9.69 5.49 3.11
CA PRO A 275 8.40 4.82 3.31
C PRO A 275 8.34 4.22 4.72
N LEU A 276 7.30 4.57 5.47
CA LEU A 276 7.09 3.97 6.79
C LEU A 276 6.05 2.85 6.77
N PHE A 277 5.80 2.35 5.57
CA PHE A 277 5.03 1.14 5.27
C PHE A 277 5.76 0.40 4.14
N GLU A 278 6.34 -0.76 4.44
CA GLU A 278 7.24 -1.48 3.54
C GLU A 278 7.11 -3.01 3.66
N PHE A 279 7.38 -3.73 2.58
CA PHE A 279 7.45 -5.20 2.53
C PHE A 279 6.22 -5.91 3.10
N SER A 280 5.03 -5.33 2.89
CA SER A 280 3.77 -5.88 3.38
C SER A 280 3.44 -7.24 2.74
N GLY A 281 2.59 -8.02 3.41
CA GLY A 281 2.05 -9.28 2.88
C GLY A 281 0.98 -9.11 1.79
N ALA A 282 0.87 -7.94 1.15
CA ALA A 282 -0.08 -7.68 0.09
C ALA A 282 0.25 -8.45 -1.19
N CYS A 283 -0.72 -8.59 -2.08
CA CYS A 283 -0.57 -9.23 -3.38
C CYS A 283 0.49 -8.53 -4.25
N SER A 284 1.18 -9.29 -5.10
CA SER A 284 2.02 -8.74 -6.16
C SER A 284 1.20 -7.83 -7.07
N GLY A 285 1.57 -6.54 -7.17
CA GLY A 285 0.83 -5.55 -7.95
C GLY A 285 -0.45 -5.00 -7.29
N CYS A 286 -0.59 -5.14 -5.96
CA CYS A 286 -1.73 -4.62 -5.20
C CYS A 286 -1.97 -3.14 -5.49
N GLY A 287 -3.24 -2.77 -5.76
CA GLY A 287 -3.64 -1.37 -5.99
C GLY A 287 -3.89 -0.56 -4.71
N GLU A 288 -3.95 -1.19 -3.54
CA GLU A 288 -4.23 -0.51 -2.27
C GLU A 288 -2.97 0.08 -1.63
N THR A 289 -1.92 -0.72 -1.51
CA THR A 289 -0.73 -0.40 -0.70
C THR A 289 0.07 0.82 -1.17
N PRO A 290 0.10 1.22 -2.47
CA PRO A 290 0.76 2.46 -2.86
C PRO A 290 0.17 3.72 -2.20
N TYR A 291 -1.15 3.76 -1.94
CA TYR A 291 -1.80 4.86 -1.23
C TYR A 291 -1.40 4.89 0.25
N VAL A 292 -1.43 3.73 0.93
CA VAL A 292 -1.00 3.60 2.33
C VAL A 292 0.46 4.01 2.50
N LYS A 293 1.33 3.54 1.60
CA LYS A 293 2.74 3.91 1.57
C LYS A 293 2.92 5.43 1.43
N LEU A 294 2.23 6.07 0.49
CA LEU A 294 2.34 7.51 0.26
C LEU A 294 1.93 8.32 1.51
N ILE A 295 0.83 7.95 2.17
CA ILE A 295 0.39 8.59 3.41
C ILE A 295 1.47 8.44 4.49
N SER A 296 2.04 7.23 4.64
CA SER A 296 3.12 6.99 5.60
C SER A 296 4.40 7.79 5.28
N GLN A 297 4.70 8.07 4.01
CA GLN A 297 5.83 8.93 3.62
C GLN A 297 5.59 10.41 3.97
N LEU A 298 4.35 10.87 3.87
CA LEU A 298 4.00 12.28 4.11
C LEU A 298 3.80 12.59 5.60
N PHE A 299 3.20 11.68 6.36
CA PHE A 299 2.73 11.94 7.73
C PHE A 299 3.15 10.88 8.75
N GLY A 300 3.78 9.79 8.32
CA GLY A 300 3.99 8.60 9.13
C GLY A 300 4.79 8.81 10.42
N ASP A 301 5.59 9.86 10.53
CA ASP A 301 6.34 10.17 11.75
C ASP A 301 5.45 10.65 12.91
N HIS A 302 4.21 11.03 12.63
CA HIS A 302 3.20 11.45 13.62
C HIS A 302 1.79 10.90 13.33
N GLU A 303 1.69 9.92 12.44
CA GLU A 303 0.46 9.29 12.01
C GLU A 303 -0.12 8.34 13.08
N MET A 304 -1.43 8.36 13.24
CA MET A 304 -2.22 7.36 13.96
C MET A 304 -3.18 6.69 12.99
N VAL A 305 -3.14 5.38 12.89
CA VAL A 305 -3.96 4.60 11.96
C VAL A 305 -4.98 3.76 12.72
N ALA A 306 -6.26 3.99 12.44
CA ALA A 306 -7.36 3.09 12.78
C ALA A 306 -7.75 2.30 11.54
N ASN A 307 -7.58 0.98 11.55
CA ASN A 307 -7.79 0.15 10.37
C ASN A 307 -9.02 -0.75 10.52
N ALA A 308 -9.85 -0.81 9.48
CA ALA A 308 -10.90 -1.81 9.38
C ALA A 308 -10.33 -3.20 9.09
N THR A 309 -10.90 -4.25 9.65
CA THR A 309 -10.57 -5.63 9.24
C THR A 309 -10.88 -5.83 7.74
N GLY A 310 -9.95 -6.43 7.03
CA GLY A 310 -9.98 -6.67 5.59
C GLY A 310 -8.58 -6.89 5.04
N CYS A 311 -8.35 -6.65 3.74
CA CYS A 311 -7.01 -6.74 3.17
C CYS A 311 -6.05 -5.80 3.88
N SER A 312 -6.46 -4.55 4.12
CA SER A 312 -5.60 -3.53 4.72
C SER A 312 -5.13 -3.88 6.13
N SER A 313 -5.96 -4.52 6.96
CA SER A 313 -5.52 -5.00 8.27
C SER A 313 -4.62 -6.25 8.17
N ILE A 314 -4.93 -7.15 7.25
CA ILE A 314 -4.19 -8.40 7.11
C ILE A 314 -2.77 -8.15 6.60
N TYR A 315 -2.58 -7.32 5.57
CA TYR A 315 -1.23 -7.03 5.11
C TYR A 315 -0.46 -6.07 6.03
N SER A 316 -1.14 -5.36 6.93
CA SER A 316 -0.52 -4.42 7.88
C SER A 316 -0.17 -5.03 9.24
N GLY A 317 -0.85 -6.09 9.66
CA GLY A 317 -0.73 -6.65 11.01
C GLY A 317 -0.79 -8.17 11.09
N SER A 318 -0.36 -8.88 10.06
CA SER A 318 -0.19 -10.35 10.09
C SER A 318 1.10 -10.71 10.81
N VAL A 319 1.08 -10.61 12.15
CA VAL A 319 2.26 -10.98 12.96
C VAL A 319 2.75 -12.40 12.60
N PRO A 320 4.07 -12.61 12.57
CA PRO A 320 5.13 -11.74 13.09
C PRO A 320 5.58 -10.61 12.16
N SER A 321 5.01 -10.49 10.96
CA SER A 321 5.38 -9.47 9.96
C SER A 321 4.59 -8.19 10.17
N THR A 322 5.28 -7.09 10.47
CA THR A 322 4.71 -5.75 10.56
C THR A 322 5.40 -4.83 9.55
N PRO A 323 4.68 -4.33 8.53
CA PRO A 323 5.24 -3.47 7.49
C PRO A 323 5.40 -2.02 7.92
N TYR A 324 4.66 -1.55 8.92
CA TYR A 324 4.89 -0.23 9.50
C TYR A 324 6.25 -0.19 10.20
N THR A 325 7.02 0.85 9.91
CA THR A 325 8.39 1.00 10.41
C THR A 325 8.65 2.42 10.91
N THR A 326 9.89 2.72 11.29
CA THR A 326 10.30 4.03 11.76
C THR A 326 11.27 4.69 10.78
N ASN A 327 11.29 6.03 10.78
CA ASN A 327 12.29 6.79 10.04
C ASN A 327 13.64 6.83 10.78
N PHE A 328 14.62 7.50 10.19
CA PHE A 328 15.97 7.68 10.75
C PHE A 328 16.01 8.44 12.09
N ARG A 329 14.87 9.06 12.50
CA ARG A 329 14.71 9.70 13.82
C ARG A 329 14.04 8.78 14.85
N GLY A 330 13.72 7.53 14.48
CA GLY A 330 13.04 6.58 15.33
C GLY A 330 11.54 6.83 15.48
N HIS A 331 10.93 7.62 14.59
CA HIS A 331 9.50 7.92 14.60
C HIS A 331 8.77 7.17 13.48
N GLY A 332 7.58 6.68 13.77
CA GLY A 332 6.73 5.97 12.81
C GLY A 332 5.27 5.92 13.23
N PRO A 333 4.40 5.38 12.36
CA PRO A 333 2.97 5.30 12.63
C PRO A 333 2.63 4.46 13.86
N ALA A 334 1.60 4.89 14.59
CA ALA A 334 0.90 4.04 15.55
C ALA A 334 -0.30 3.41 14.85
N TRP A 335 -0.30 2.09 14.73
CA TRP A 335 -1.34 1.35 14.01
C TRP A 335 -2.11 0.42 14.95
N ALA A 336 -3.43 0.41 14.80
CA ALA A 336 -4.30 -0.57 15.43
C ALA A 336 -5.48 -0.87 14.50
N ASN A 337 -6.03 -2.10 14.58
CA ASN A 337 -7.24 -2.45 13.84
C ASN A 337 -8.40 -2.75 14.77
N SER A 338 -9.60 -2.54 14.25
CA SER A 338 -10.87 -2.95 14.82
C SER A 338 -11.58 -3.92 13.87
N LEU A 339 -12.78 -4.36 14.22
CA LEU A 339 -13.65 -5.10 13.32
C LEU A 339 -14.04 -4.24 12.12
N PHE A 340 -14.49 -4.86 11.03
CA PHE A 340 -14.81 -4.09 9.83
C PHE A 340 -16.16 -3.35 9.91
N GLU A 341 -16.98 -3.65 10.91
CA GLU A 341 -18.24 -2.95 11.20
C GLU A 341 -18.11 -1.71 12.08
N ASP A 342 -17.07 -1.60 12.93
CA ASP A 342 -16.90 -0.53 13.92
C ASP A 342 -15.61 0.33 13.73
N PHE A 343 -14.97 0.18 12.60
CA PHE A 343 -13.68 0.80 12.29
C PHE A 343 -13.70 2.34 12.40
N ALA A 344 -14.81 2.95 12.01
CA ALA A 344 -14.94 4.39 12.00
C ALA A 344 -15.07 4.95 13.42
N GLU A 345 -15.92 4.32 14.24
CA GLU A 345 -16.11 4.66 15.65
C GLU A 345 -14.83 4.43 16.46
N PHE A 346 -14.07 3.39 16.14
CA PHE A 346 -12.77 3.15 16.74
C PHE A 346 -11.80 4.31 16.46
N GLY A 347 -11.71 4.77 15.20
CA GLY A 347 -10.91 5.93 14.82
C GLY A 347 -11.37 7.23 15.48
N LEU A 348 -12.68 7.42 15.60
CA LEU A 348 -13.25 8.56 16.34
C LEU A 348 -12.86 8.51 17.82
N GLY A 349 -12.91 7.33 18.43
CA GLY A 349 -12.48 7.12 19.82
C GLY A 349 -11.00 7.48 20.02
N MET A 350 -10.12 7.08 19.11
CA MET A 350 -8.69 7.46 19.13
C MET A 350 -8.51 8.98 19.04
N THR A 351 -9.26 9.63 18.14
CA THR A 351 -9.21 11.10 17.98
C THR A 351 -9.65 11.81 19.26
N ILE A 352 -10.79 11.43 19.83
CA ILE A 352 -11.32 12.03 21.06
C ILE A 352 -10.37 11.82 22.23
N ALA A 353 -9.77 10.64 22.34
CA ALA A 353 -8.79 10.34 23.39
C ALA A 353 -7.56 11.26 23.24
N ASN A 354 -7.01 11.39 22.04
CA ASN A 354 -5.88 12.28 21.75
C ASN A 354 -6.22 13.74 22.06
N GLU A 355 -7.37 14.26 21.62
CA GLU A 355 -7.84 15.61 21.93
C GLU A 355 -7.93 15.86 23.44
N LYS A 356 -8.47 14.90 24.21
CA LYS A 356 -8.58 15.05 25.67
C LYS A 356 -7.23 15.08 26.35
N MET A 357 -6.26 14.28 25.88
CA MET A 357 -4.90 14.33 26.40
C MET A 357 -4.18 15.64 26.03
N GLN A 358 -4.42 16.15 24.82
CA GLN A 358 -3.90 17.47 24.42
C GLN A 358 -4.51 18.61 25.23
N LEU A 359 -5.80 18.56 25.59
CA LEU A 359 -6.41 19.55 26.50
C LEU A 359 -5.79 19.52 27.90
N ARG A 360 -5.44 18.33 28.42
CA ARG A 360 -4.73 18.22 29.69
C ARG A 360 -3.33 18.79 29.58
N LEU A 361 -2.62 18.52 28.48
CA LEU A 361 -1.31 19.07 28.20
C LEU A 361 -1.38 20.60 28.07
N GLU A 362 -2.39 21.14 27.41
CA GLU A 362 -2.63 22.59 27.29
C GLU A 362 -2.75 23.26 28.66
N ALA A 363 -3.46 22.64 29.60
CA ALA A 363 -3.56 23.14 30.96
C ALA A 363 -2.17 23.20 31.64
N LEU A 364 -1.36 22.14 31.52
CA LEU A 364 0.00 22.08 32.05
C LEU A 364 0.94 23.11 31.37
N MET A 365 0.83 23.29 30.08
CA MET A 365 1.62 24.31 29.35
C MET A 365 1.26 25.73 29.81
N LYS A 366 -0.03 26.02 30.05
CA LYS A 366 -0.46 27.30 30.62
C LYS A 366 0.04 27.50 32.06
N GLU A 367 0.01 26.45 32.88
CA GLU A 367 0.52 26.48 34.25
C GLU A 367 2.04 26.68 34.27
N ALA A 368 2.78 26.08 33.33
CA ALA A 368 4.23 26.26 33.19
C ALA A 368 4.63 27.73 33.01
N LEU A 369 3.82 28.55 32.33
CA LEU A 369 4.11 29.97 32.11
C LEU A 369 4.19 30.78 33.43
N THR A 370 3.43 30.38 34.44
CA THR A 370 3.34 31.07 35.73
C THR A 370 4.09 30.35 36.85
N CYS A 371 4.53 29.11 36.63
CA CYS A 371 5.23 28.31 37.62
C CYS A 371 6.62 28.90 37.94
N ASP A 372 6.91 29.14 39.22
CA ASP A 372 8.18 29.67 39.67
C ASP A 372 9.33 28.66 39.51
N CYS A 373 9.03 27.36 39.52
CA CYS A 373 10.01 26.29 39.34
C CYS A 373 10.43 26.05 37.89
N CYS A 374 9.62 26.52 36.92
CA CYS A 374 9.90 26.35 35.49
C CYS A 374 10.91 27.41 35.02
N SER A 375 11.97 26.97 34.35
CA SER A 375 12.97 27.87 33.75
C SER A 375 12.37 28.79 32.69
N ALA A 376 13.04 29.89 32.38
CA ALA A 376 12.63 30.78 31.29
C ALA A 376 12.53 30.04 29.93
N GLU A 377 13.38 29.03 29.71
CA GLU A 377 13.40 28.23 28.50
C GLU A 377 12.17 27.31 28.44
N ILE A 378 11.80 26.62 29.53
CA ILE A 378 10.56 25.82 29.61
C ILE A 378 9.34 26.69 29.31
N LYS A 379 9.26 27.90 29.91
CA LYS A 379 8.17 28.87 29.66
C LYS A 379 8.10 29.27 28.18
N ALA A 380 9.24 29.54 27.56
CA ALA A 380 9.31 29.89 26.13
C ALA A 380 8.82 28.74 25.23
N GLN A 381 9.21 27.49 25.54
CA GLN A 381 8.75 26.33 24.78
C GLN A 381 7.26 26.04 25.01
N ALA A 382 6.77 26.21 26.23
CA ALA A 382 5.35 26.08 26.52
C ALA A 382 4.50 27.11 25.74
N GLN A 383 4.96 28.38 25.67
CA GLN A 383 4.29 29.40 24.86
C GLN A 383 4.36 29.06 23.37
N LYS A 384 5.53 28.64 22.86
CA LYS A 384 5.69 28.20 21.46
C LYS A 384 4.72 27.09 21.11
N TRP A 385 4.52 26.10 22.00
CA TRP A 385 3.55 25.02 21.81
C TRP A 385 2.12 25.54 21.72
N LEU A 386 1.72 26.42 22.67
CA LEU A 386 0.37 27.01 22.70
C LEU A 386 0.05 27.79 21.42
N ASP A 387 1.04 28.47 20.86
CA ASP A 387 0.88 29.27 19.64
C ASP A 387 0.87 28.44 18.34
N ASN A 388 1.41 27.20 18.39
CA ASN A 388 1.65 26.39 17.19
C ASN A 388 1.13 24.95 17.33
N ARG A 389 0.19 24.67 18.20
CA ARG A 389 -0.26 23.32 18.51
C ARG A 389 -0.82 22.53 17.30
N ASP A 390 -1.25 23.25 16.25
CA ASP A 390 -1.79 22.65 15.03
C ASP A 390 -0.72 22.39 13.96
N SER A 391 0.55 22.67 14.26
CA SER A 391 1.70 22.37 13.39
C SER A 391 2.49 21.19 13.92
N ALA A 392 2.51 20.07 13.17
CA ALA A 392 3.32 18.90 13.51
C ALA A 392 4.82 19.22 13.59
N VAL A 393 5.32 20.07 12.67
CA VAL A 393 6.73 20.50 12.64
C VAL A 393 7.07 21.31 13.88
N ALA A 394 6.29 22.36 14.18
CA ALA A 394 6.59 23.24 15.32
C ALA A 394 6.44 22.50 16.66
N THR A 395 5.43 21.64 16.81
CA THR A 395 5.25 20.84 18.03
C THR A 395 6.33 19.76 18.18
N ARG A 396 6.92 19.26 17.10
CA ARG A 396 8.07 18.37 17.11
C ARG A 396 9.32 19.07 17.66
N GLU A 397 9.62 20.27 17.19
CA GLU A 397 10.71 21.08 17.70
C GLU A 397 10.56 21.38 19.19
N VAL A 398 9.33 21.67 19.62
CA VAL A 398 9.04 21.85 21.06
C VAL A 398 9.29 20.55 21.81
N PHE A 399 8.81 19.40 21.31
CA PHE A 399 9.03 18.10 21.94
C PHE A 399 10.52 17.83 22.20
N GLU A 400 11.35 18.01 21.18
CA GLU A 400 12.80 17.76 21.25
C GLU A 400 13.50 18.66 22.30
N THR A 401 12.95 19.83 22.56
CA THR A 401 13.54 20.79 23.50
C THR A 401 12.93 20.69 24.89
N ILE A 402 11.59 20.66 25.01
CA ILE A 402 10.90 20.78 26.31
C ILE A 402 11.01 19.50 27.14
N VAL A 403 11.01 18.32 26.48
CA VAL A 403 11.03 17.04 27.22
C VAL A 403 12.31 16.86 28.02
N PRO A 404 13.53 17.02 27.47
CA PRO A 404 14.77 16.95 28.26
C PRO A 404 14.83 17.98 29.40
N LEU A 405 14.32 19.20 29.15
CA LEU A 405 14.28 20.25 30.17
C LEU A 405 13.34 19.89 31.32
N CYS A 406 12.18 19.33 31.00
CA CYS A 406 11.21 18.90 32.02
C CYS A 406 11.67 17.63 32.75
N GLU A 407 12.35 16.70 32.10
CA GLU A 407 12.97 15.53 32.74
C GLU A 407 14.07 15.92 33.75
N ALA A 408 14.74 17.04 33.54
CA ALA A 408 15.74 17.61 34.46
C ALA A 408 15.09 18.42 35.61
N CYS A 409 13.79 18.70 35.55
CA CYS A 409 13.05 19.49 36.53
C CYS A 409 12.13 18.60 37.36
N SER A 410 12.18 18.70 38.68
CA SER A 410 11.42 17.86 39.60
C SER A 410 10.05 18.46 40.02
N CYS A 411 9.60 19.56 39.41
CA CYS A 411 8.31 20.13 39.76
C CYS A 411 7.12 19.36 39.17
N ASP A 412 5.96 19.44 39.81
CA ASP A 412 4.76 18.70 39.41
C ASP A 412 4.30 19.01 37.98
N VAL A 413 4.46 20.26 37.54
CA VAL A 413 4.09 20.69 36.18
C VAL A 413 4.99 19.97 35.15
N CYS A 414 6.32 19.98 35.37
CA CYS A 414 7.26 19.30 34.48
C CYS A 414 7.03 17.79 34.47
N THR A 415 6.80 17.19 35.63
CA THR A 415 6.45 15.77 35.75
C THR A 415 5.17 15.46 34.98
N GLY A 416 4.16 16.32 35.06
CA GLY A 416 2.92 16.19 34.29
C GLY A 416 3.14 16.29 32.79
N ILE A 417 3.97 17.21 32.32
CA ILE A 417 4.33 17.38 30.89
C ILE A 417 5.05 16.14 30.39
N VAL A 418 6.03 15.61 31.14
CA VAL A 418 6.75 14.37 30.79
C VAL A 418 5.81 13.17 30.73
N ALA A 419 4.86 13.05 31.66
CA ALA A 419 3.85 11.98 31.64
C ALA A 419 2.95 12.05 30.39
N LEU A 420 2.77 13.23 29.80
CA LEU A 420 1.98 13.44 28.59
C LEU A 420 2.84 13.68 27.33
N LYS A 421 4.15 13.40 27.37
CA LYS A 421 5.07 13.70 26.28
C LYS A 421 4.66 13.13 24.92
N ASN A 422 3.99 11.99 24.89
CA ASN A 422 3.51 11.35 23.65
C ASN A 422 2.39 12.15 22.95
N PHE A 423 1.81 13.15 23.59
CA PHE A 423 0.75 14.01 23.06
C PHE A 423 1.24 15.43 22.70
N ILE A 424 2.51 15.73 22.84
CA ILE A 424 3.09 17.04 22.51
C ILE A 424 3.04 17.28 21.01
N VAL A 425 3.44 16.30 20.20
CA VAL A 425 3.45 16.42 18.74
C VAL A 425 2.01 16.26 18.21
N LYS A 426 1.57 17.21 17.36
CA LYS A 426 0.29 17.10 16.67
C LYS A 426 0.22 15.77 15.92
N ARG A 427 -0.86 15.03 16.13
CA ARG A 427 -1.12 13.76 15.43
C ARG A 427 -1.89 13.97 14.14
N SER A 428 -1.58 13.15 13.14
CA SER A 428 -2.36 12.99 11.92
C SER A 428 -3.18 11.71 12.06
N GLN A 429 -4.51 11.84 12.16
CA GLN A 429 -5.40 10.69 12.36
C GLN A 429 -5.96 10.20 11.04
N TRP A 430 -5.67 8.96 10.69
CA TRP A 430 -6.20 8.29 9.51
C TRP A 430 -7.02 7.06 9.88
N ILE A 431 -8.19 6.94 9.25
CA ILE A 431 -9.03 5.75 9.26
C ILE A 431 -8.86 5.09 7.90
N ILE A 432 -8.44 3.84 7.86
CA ILE A 432 -8.23 3.10 6.60
C ILE A 432 -9.21 1.94 6.52
N ALA A 433 -9.97 1.88 5.44
CA ALA A 433 -11.00 0.86 5.24
C ALA A 433 -11.12 0.44 3.77
N GLY A 434 -11.42 -0.84 3.53
CA GLY A 434 -11.90 -1.31 2.23
C GLY A 434 -13.35 -0.89 1.96
N ASP A 435 -13.78 -1.06 0.71
CA ASP A 435 -15.15 -0.70 0.29
C ASP A 435 -16.23 -1.50 1.03
N GLY A 436 -15.98 -2.77 1.35
CA GLY A 436 -16.94 -3.58 2.12
C GLY A 436 -17.26 -2.99 3.49
N ALA A 437 -16.28 -2.46 4.20
CA ALA A 437 -16.49 -1.76 5.46
C ALA A 437 -17.19 -0.40 5.24
N ALA A 438 -16.63 0.45 4.36
CA ALA A 438 -17.07 1.83 4.22
C ALA A 438 -18.41 1.99 3.50
N TYR A 439 -18.72 1.16 2.50
CA TYR A 439 -19.96 1.27 1.73
C TYR A 439 -21.13 0.48 2.33
N ASP A 440 -20.82 -0.57 3.10
CA ASP A 440 -21.80 -1.55 3.57
C ASP A 440 -21.89 -1.62 5.09
N ILE A 441 -21.10 -2.49 5.71
CA ILE A 441 -21.34 -2.92 7.09
C ILE A 441 -21.03 -1.84 8.13
N GLY A 442 -19.96 -1.06 7.93
CA GLY A 442 -19.56 0.03 8.82
C GLY A 442 -20.03 1.41 8.35
N PHE A 443 -20.93 1.49 7.33
CA PHE A 443 -21.38 2.79 6.80
C PHE A 443 -22.08 3.67 7.84
N GLY A 444 -22.87 3.08 8.74
CA GLY A 444 -23.57 3.86 9.77
C GLY A 444 -22.60 4.56 10.73
N GLY A 445 -21.52 3.89 11.14
CA GLY A 445 -20.46 4.50 11.94
C GLY A 445 -19.65 5.54 11.17
N LEU A 446 -19.32 5.24 9.91
CA LEU A 446 -18.65 6.20 9.04
C LEU A 446 -19.46 7.49 8.86
N ASP A 447 -20.75 7.38 8.63
CA ASP A 447 -21.68 8.50 8.52
C ASP A 447 -21.65 9.35 9.80
N HIS A 448 -21.71 8.71 10.99
CA HIS A 448 -21.60 9.39 12.28
C HIS A 448 -20.25 10.11 12.45
N VAL A 449 -19.16 9.50 12.03
CA VAL A 449 -17.81 10.11 12.09
C VAL A 449 -17.74 11.35 11.22
N LEU A 450 -18.24 11.30 9.99
CA LEU A 450 -18.30 12.45 9.08
C LEU A 450 -19.20 13.55 9.66
N ALA A 451 -20.32 13.18 10.32
CA ALA A 451 -21.21 14.12 11.00
C ALA A 451 -20.60 14.78 12.25
N SER A 452 -19.54 14.21 12.81
CA SER A 452 -18.95 14.69 14.07
C SER A 452 -18.24 16.04 13.97
N GLY A 453 -17.88 16.48 12.77
CA GLY A 453 -17.08 17.69 12.54
C GLY A 453 -15.64 17.62 13.06
N LYS A 454 -15.15 16.44 13.45
CA LYS A 454 -13.80 16.24 13.97
C LYS A 454 -12.75 16.21 12.86
N ASN A 455 -11.56 16.68 13.17
CA ASN A 455 -10.41 16.61 12.25
C ASN A 455 -9.90 15.17 12.15
N ILE A 456 -10.47 14.42 11.21
CA ILE A 456 -10.20 13.02 10.94
C ILE A 456 -10.14 12.78 9.43
N ASN A 457 -9.12 12.09 8.99
CA ASN A 457 -8.97 11.67 7.60
C ASN A 457 -9.45 10.23 7.41
N VAL A 458 -10.25 9.97 6.39
CA VAL A 458 -10.72 8.63 6.01
C VAL A 458 -10.18 8.28 4.64
N LEU A 459 -9.41 7.19 4.52
CA LEU A 459 -9.01 6.59 3.25
C LEU A 459 -9.85 5.34 2.98
N VAL A 460 -10.64 5.39 1.92
CA VAL A 460 -11.40 4.23 1.43
C VAL A 460 -10.66 3.62 0.25
N LEU A 461 -10.15 2.41 0.43
CA LEU A 461 -9.50 1.60 -0.60
C LEU A 461 -10.58 0.84 -1.39
N ASP A 462 -11.03 1.43 -2.51
CA ASP A 462 -12.17 0.95 -3.27
C ASP A 462 -11.74 -0.11 -4.29
N THR A 463 -11.79 -1.37 -3.87
CA THR A 463 -11.56 -2.54 -4.73
C THR A 463 -12.85 -3.04 -5.39
N GLU A 464 -13.98 -2.37 -5.14
CA GLU A 464 -15.30 -2.70 -5.70
C GLU A 464 -15.83 -4.10 -5.33
N VAL A 465 -15.26 -4.70 -4.28
CA VAL A 465 -15.60 -6.06 -3.81
C VAL A 465 -15.07 -6.27 -2.39
N TYR A 466 -15.74 -7.11 -1.59
CA TYR A 466 -15.12 -7.65 -0.37
C TYR A 466 -13.94 -8.55 -0.76
N SER A 467 -12.75 -7.98 -0.89
CA SER A 467 -11.60 -8.67 -1.48
C SER A 467 -11.02 -9.75 -0.57
N ASN A 468 -10.77 -9.44 0.70
CA ASN A 468 -10.13 -10.36 1.66
C ASN A 468 -11.00 -11.57 2.00
N THR A 469 -12.31 -11.37 2.21
CA THR A 469 -13.23 -12.45 2.57
C THR A 469 -13.55 -13.40 1.41
N GLY A 470 -13.11 -13.07 0.20
CA GLY A 470 -13.15 -13.96 -0.95
C GLY A 470 -14.02 -13.50 -2.13
N GLY A 471 -14.21 -12.22 -2.32
CA GLY A 471 -14.80 -11.65 -3.54
C GLY A 471 -16.33 -11.56 -3.54
N GLN A 472 -16.93 -11.21 -2.41
CA GLN A 472 -18.37 -10.95 -2.32
C GLN A 472 -18.71 -9.56 -2.87
N ALA A 473 -19.91 -9.43 -3.44
CA ALA A 473 -20.41 -8.15 -3.92
C ALA A 473 -20.64 -7.19 -2.75
N SER A 474 -20.13 -5.95 -2.90
CA SER A 474 -20.42 -4.81 -2.01
C SER A 474 -21.38 -3.82 -2.69
N LYS A 475 -21.77 -2.74 -1.97
CA LYS A 475 -22.47 -1.61 -2.60
C LYS A 475 -21.56 -0.80 -3.53
N ALA A 476 -20.23 -1.00 -3.44
CA ALA A 476 -19.26 -0.45 -4.37
C ALA A 476 -19.15 -1.25 -5.68
N THR A 477 -19.59 -2.51 -5.71
CA THR A 477 -19.52 -3.36 -6.91
C THR A 477 -20.39 -2.75 -8.03
N PRO A 478 -19.82 -2.49 -9.23
CA PRO A 478 -20.54 -1.85 -10.33
C PRO A 478 -21.50 -2.78 -11.06
N ILE A 479 -22.39 -2.17 -11.88
CA ILE A 479 -23.30 -2.92 -12.76
C ILE A 479 -22.49 -3.82 -13.71
N GLY A 480 -22.90 -5.07 -13.85
CA GLY A 480 -22.33 -6.05 -14.76
C GLY A 480 -21.11 -6.80 -14.20
N ALA A 481 -20.52 -6.38 -13.09
CA ALA A 481 -19.42 -7.12 -12.47
C ALA A 481 -19.91 -8.40 -11.80
N ILE A 482 -19.26 -9.54 -12.08
CA ILE A 482 -19.43 -10.78 -11.33
C ILE A 482 -18.71 -10.66 -9.99
N ALA A 483 -19.39 -11.05 -8.93
CA ALA A 483 -18.85 -11.30 -7.61
C ALA A 483 -19.64 -12.44 -6.95
N LYS A 484 -19.17 -12.97 -5.81
CA LYS A 484 -20.03 -13.85 -4.99
C LYS A 484 -21.29 -13.09 -4.60
N PHE A 485 -22.43 -13.73 -4.62
CA PHE A 485 -23.81 -13.17 -4.51
C PHE A 485 -24.25 -12.30 -5.71
N ALA A 486 -23.44 -12.19 -6.77
CA ALA A 486 -23.79 -11.55 -8.03
C ALA A 486 -23.25 -12.37 -9.22
N ALA A 487 -23.55 -13.66 -9.27
CA ALA A 487 -22.97 -14.62 -10.22
C ALA A 487 -23.30 -14.32 -11.71
N ALA A 488 -24.44 -13.69 -12.00
CA ALA A 488 -24.83 -13.27 -13.36
C ALA A 488 -24.56 -11.78 -13.64
N GLY A 489 -23.66 -11.15 -12.86
CA GLY A 489 -23.38 -9.73 -12.90
C GLY A 489 -24.34 -8.90 -12.02
N LYS A 490 -23.80 -7.92 -11.31
CA LYS A 490 -24.60 -7.03 -10.45
C LYS A 490 -25.56 -6.18 -11.29
N ARG A 491 -26.81 -6.06 -10.85
CA ARG A 491 -27.87 -5.37 -11.60
C ARG A 491 -28.15 -3.94 -11.12
N VAL A 492 -27.73 -3.61 -9.91
CA VAL A 492 -27.96 -2.28 -9.28
C VAL A 492 -26.71 -1.41 -9.36
N ARG A 493 -26.93 -0.10 -9.36
CA ARG A 493 -25.85 0.92 -9.42
C ARG A 493 -24.94 0.84 -8.21
N LYS A 494 -23.66 1.21 -8.42
CA LYS A 494 -22.70 1.49 -7.35
C LYS A 494 -23.21 2.68 -6.51
N LYS A 495 -23.14 2.55 -5.19
CA LYS A 495 -23.36 3.65 -4.25
C LYS A 495 -22.31 4.75 -4.50
N ASP A 496 -22.71 5.99 -4.54
CA ASP A 496 -21.80 7.12 -4.65
C ASP A 496 -21.50 7.68 -3.25
N LEU A 497 -20.54 7.05 -2.59
CA LEU A 497 -20.17 7.37 -1.21
C LEU A 497 -19.60 8.79 -1.11
N GLY A 498 -18.84 9.23 -2.11
CA GLY A 498 -18.26 10.56 -2.11
C GLY A 498 -19.32 11.66 -2.18
N LEU A 499 -20.31 11.54 -3.09
CA LEU A 499 -21.42 12.50 -3.14
C LEU A 499 -22.28 12.49 -1.87
N ILE A 500 -22.46 11.34 -1.22
CA ILE A 500 -23.15 11.29 0.08
C ILE A 500 -22.38 12.14 1.10
N ALA A 501 -21.06 12.01 1.17
CA ALA A 501 -20.23 12.79 2.08
C ALA A 501 -20.33 14.30 1.82
N THR A 502 -20.41 14.75 0.56
CA THR A 502 -20.54 16.18 0.23
C THR A 502 -21.86 16.80 0.70
N THR A 503 -22.88 15.98 1.00
CA THR A 503 -24.18 16.50 1.48
C THR A 503 -24.13 17.15 2.87
N TYR A 504 -23.07 16.88 3.64
CA TYR A 504 -22.81 17.58 4.91
C TYR A 504 -22.38 19.04 4.75
N GLY A 505 -21.87 19.43 3.58
CA GLY A 505 -21.39 20.78 3.29
C GLY A 505 -20.02 21.11 3.90
N TYR A 506 -19.64 20.49 5.00
CA TYR A 506 -18.37 20.71 5.72
C TYR A 506 -17.42 19.50 5.72
N VAL A 507 -17.68 18.48 4.93
CA VAL A 507 -16.80 17.32 4.79
C VAL A 507 -15.96 17.49 3.53
N TYR A 508 -14.63 17.49 3.66
CA TYR A 508 -13.75 17.38 2.49
C TYR A 508 -13.92 16.00 1.85
N ALA A 509 -14.14 15.95 0.55
CA ALA A 509 -14.28 14.68 -0.16
C ALA A 509 -13.47 14.68 -1.46
N ALA A 510 -12.81 13.56 -1.77
CA ALA A 510 -12.09 13.38 -3.01
C ALA A 510 -12.23 11.97 -3.57
N GLN A 511 -12.23 11.86 -4.88
CA GLN A 511 -12.16 10.60 -5.60
C GLN A 511 -10.91 10.60 -6.47
N VAL A 512 -10.04 9.61 -6.25
CA VAL A 512 -8.68 9.57 -6.82
C VAL A 512 -8.39 8.24 -7.51
N ALA A 513 -7.42 8.24 -8.41
CA ALA A 513 -6.81 7.06 -9.01
C ALA A 513 -5.34 7.38 -9.29
N MET A 514 -4.44 6.81 -8.51
CA MET A 514 -3.02 7.13 -8.50
C MET A 514 -2.37 6.96 -9.87
N GLY A 515 -2.67 5.86 -10.57
CA GLY A 515 -2.14 5.57 -11.90
C GLY A 515 -2.65 6.50 -13.00
N ALA A 516 -3.83 7.11 -12.79
CA ALA A 516 -4.40 8.04 -13.75
C ALA A 516 -3.82 9.45 -13.60
N ASP A 517 -3.74 9.95 -12.37
CA ASP A 517 -3.17 11.27 -12.07
C ASP A 517 -2.46 11.26 -10.70
N ASN A 518 -1.15 11.08 -10.75
CA ASN A 518 -0.31 11.07 -9.56
C ASN A 518 -0.34 12.42 -8.81
N ALA A 519 -0.43 13.53 -9.53
CA ALA A 519 -0.41 14.87 -8.95
C ALA A 519 -1.74 15.19 -8.27
N GLN A 520 -2.87 14.80 -8.86
CA GLN A 520 -4.20 14.95 -8.26
C GLN A 520 -4.32 14.13 -6.97
N THR A 521 -3.83 12.90 -6.97
CA THR A 521 -3.81 12.03 -5.77
C THR A 521 -3.00 12.66 -4.64
N LEU A 522 -1.77 13.13 -4.92
CA LEU A 522 -0.94 13.81 -3.93
C LEU A 522 -1.62 15.09 -3.40
N LYS A 523 -2.25 15.85 -4.30
CA LYS A 523 -2.96 17.09 -3.95
C LYS A 523 -4.15 16.79 -3.04
N ALA A 524 -4.96 15.78 -3.37
CA ALA A 524 -6.12 15.39 -2.56
C ALA A 524 -5.72 14.98 -1.14
N ILE A 525 -4.64 14.20 -0.99
CA ILE A 525 -4.11 13.78 0.32
C ILE A 525 -3.64 14.99 1.13
N ARG A 526 -2.94 15.94 0.50
CA ARG A 526 -2.48 17.16 1.17
C ARG A 526 -3.63 18.09 1.58
N GLU A 527 -4.62 18.24 0.72
CA GLU A 527 -5.81 19.05 1.02
C GLU A 527 -6.60 18.44 2.17
N ALA A 528 -6.76 17.12 2.21
CA ALA A 528 -7.43 16.40 3.29
C ALA A 528 -6.72 16.62 4.64
N GLU A 529 -5.40 16.44 4.69
CA GLU A 529 -4.62 16.65 5.92
C GLU A 529 -4.61 18.12 6.39
N ALA A 530 -4.63 19.05 5.46
CA ALA A 530 -4.64 20.48 5.78
C ALA A 530 -6.04 21.00 6.18
N TYR A 531 -7.09 20.24 5.89
CA TYR A 531 -8.47 20.63 6.19
C TYR A 531 -8.78 20.42 7.67
N ASP A 532 -9.23 21.46 8.36
CA ASP A 532 -9.64 21.39 9.77
C ASP A 532 -11.09 20.91 9.89
N GLY A 533 -11.28 19.62 9.72
CA GLY A 533 -12.58 18.95 9.73
C GLY A 533 -12.49 17.53 9.20
N PRO A 534 -13.61 16.81 9.11
CA PRO A 534 -13.61 15.45 8.58
C PRO A 534 -13.34 15.45 7.07
N SER A 535 -12.49 14.52 6.65
CA SER A 535 -12.19 14.32 5.24
C SER A 535 -12.34 12.86 4.83
N ILE A 536 -12.71 12.62 3.56
CA ILE A 536 -12.82 11.29 2.97
C ILE A 536 -12.20 11.25 1.58
N ILE A 537 -11.27 10.33 1.37
CA ILE A 537 -10.65 10.05 0.06
C ILE A 537 -11.06 8.67 -0.39
N ILE A 538 -11.65 8.56 -1.57
CA ILE A 538 -12.03 7.29 -2.20
C ILE A 538 -11.03 6.99 -3.29
N ALA A 539 -10.20 5.97 -3.07
CA ALA A 539 -9.08 5.59 -3.91
C ALA A 539 -9.42 4.32 -4.71
N TYR A 540 -9.48 4.44 -6.04
CA TYR A 540 -9.65 3.27 -6.89
C TYR A 540 -8.45 2.34 -6.77
N SER A 541 -8.70 1.09 -6.42
CA SER A 541 -7.66 0.13 -6.07
C SER A 541 -7.87 -1.18 -6.86
N PRO A 542 -7.23 -1.33 -8.04
CA PRO A 542 -7.32 -2.58 -8.79
C PRO A 542 -6.88 -3.78 -7.95
N CYS A 543 -7.67 -4.85 -8.00
CA CYS A 543 -7.52 -6.04 -7.19
C CYS A 543 -7.41 -7.31 -8.05
N ILE A 544 -6.76 -8.35 -7.53
CA ILE A 544 -6.70 -9.67 -8.20
C ILE A 544 -8.10 -10.24 -8.49
N ASN A 545 -9.11 -9.86 -7.69
CA ASN A 545 -10.51 -10.25 -7.91
C ASN A 545 -11.12 -9.63 -9.19
N HIS A 546 -10.57 -8.52 -9.70
CA HIS A 546 -10.98 -7.98 -11.00
C HIS A 546 -10.57 -8.91 -12.14
N GLY A 547 -9.45 -9.62 -11.98
CA GLY A 547 -8.91 -10.51 -12.99
C GLY A 547 -8.44 -9.76 -14.23
N LEU A 548 -7.52 -8.81 -14.03
CA LEU A 548 -6.91 -8.08 -15.14
C LEU A 548 -6.26 -9.05 -16.11
N LYS A 549 -6.69 -9.04 -17.36
CA LYS A 549 -6.13 -9.92 -18.40
C LYS A 549 -4.68 -9.59 -18.71
N SER A 550 -4.29 -8.32 -18.57
CA SER A 550 -2.92 -7.83 -18.66
C SER A 550 -2.04 -8.26 -17.49
N GLY A 551 -2.65 -8.70 -16.38
CA GLY A 551 -1.99 -9.02 -15.12
C GLY A 551 -1.86 -7.82 -14.19
N MET A 552 -1.62 -8.09 -12.90
CA MET A 552 -1.54 -7.05 -11.86
C MET A 552 -0.31 -6.14 -12.00
N GLY A 553 0.67 -6.50 -12.82
CA GLY A 553 1.78 -5.62 -13.20
C GLY A 553 1.36 -4.38 -14.00
N HIS A 554 0.10 -4.30 -14.41
CA HIS A 554 -0.51 -3.17 -15.11
C HIS A 554 -1.63 -2.53 -14.28
N SER A 555 -1.66 -2.72 -12.96
CA SER A 555 -2.70 -2.16 -12.10
C SER A 555 -2.78 -0.63 -12.18
N GLN A 556 -1.64 0.05 -12.31
CA GLN A 556 -1.58 1.51 -12.47
C GLN A 556 -2.07 1.97 -13.86
N GLN A 557 -1.78 1.21 -14.90
CA GLN A 557 -2.32 1.46 -16.24
C GLN A 557 -3.84 1.21 -16.26
N GLU A 558 -4.33 0.23 -15.50
CA GLU A 558 -5.77 -0.04 -15.39
C GLU A 558 -6.51 1.13 -14.73
N GLU A 559 -5.92 1.77 -13.70
CA GLU A 559 -6.45 3.01 -13.14
C GLU A 559 -6.53 4.13 -14.18
N ALA A 560 -5.46 4.29 -14.99
CA ALA A 560 -5.45 5.26 -16.07
C ALA A 560 -6.52 4.97 -17.13
N ASN A 561 -6.68 3.71 -17.52
CA ASN A 561 -7.68 3.27 -18.49
C ASN A 561 -9.11 3.50 -17.95
N ALA A 562 -9.35 3.21 -16.68
CA ALA A 562 -10.63 3.43 -16.01
C ALA A 562 -11.06 4.90 -16.06
N VAL A 563 -10.14 5.81 -15.82
CA VAL A 563 -10.41 7.27 -15.90
C VAL A 563 -10.57 7.72 -17.34
N ALA A 564 -9.69 7.28 -18.24
CA ALA A 564 -9.71 7.68 -19.64
C ALA A 564 -11.01 7.28 -20.36
N CYS A 565 -11.61 6.12 -20.01
CA CYS A 565 -12.86 5.66 -20.61
C CYS A 565 -14.13 6.10 -19.85
N GLY A 566 -13.98 6.79 -18.72
CA GLY A 566 -15.11 7.27 -17.90
C GLY A 566 -15.73 6.21 -16.98
N TYR A 567 -15.03 5.12 -16.74
CA TYR A 567 -15.44 4.15 -15.72
C TYR A 567 -15.26 4.70 -14.30
N TRP A 568 -14.13 5.38 -14.07
CA TRP A 568 -13.80 6.10 -12.85
C TRP A 568 -13.64 7.60 -13.15
N HIS A 569 -13.90 8.47 -12.15
CA HIS A 569 -13.82 9.92 -12.31
C HIS A 569 -13.00 10.53 -11.19
N LEU A 570 -12.14 11.49 -11.52
CA LEU A 570 -11.34 12.23 -10.54
C LEU A 570 -12.03 13.55 -10.22
N TRP A 571 -12.23 13.82 -8.93
CA TRP A 571 -12.82 15.06 -8.46
C TRP A 571 -12.46 15.32 -7.00
N ARG A 572 -12.61 16.58 -6.57
CA ARG A 572 -12.42 17.01 -5.19
C ARG A 572 -13.56 17.97 -4.81
N TYR A 573 -14.02 17.85 -3.57
CA TYR A 573 -14.92 18.80 -2.91
C TYR A 573 -14.20 19.35 -1.69
N ASN A 574 -13.85 20.65 -1.72
CA ASN A 574 -13.16 21.33 -0.64
C ASN A 574 -14.06 22.44 -0.07
N PRO A 575 -14.70 22.23 1.07
CA PRO A 575 -15.61 23.21 1.67
C PRO A 575 -14.95 24.57 1.96
N ALA A 576 -13.65 24.61 2.24
CA ALA A 576 -12.94 25.85 2.52
C ALA A 576 -13.00 26.87 1.36
N LEU A 577 -13.21 26.41 0.13
CA LEU A 577 -13.34 27.27 -1.05
C LEU A 577 -14.63 28.10 -1.05
N GLU A 578 -15.67 27.67 -0.33
CA GLU A 578 -16.91 28.44 -0.21
C GLU A 578 -16.68 29.77 0.52
N ALA A 579 -15.85 29.78 1.56
CA ALA A 579 -15.46 30.99 2.27
C ALA A 579 -14.70 31.98 1.38
N GLU A 580 -14.08 31.49 0.28
CA GLU A 580 -13.41 32.30 -0.73
C GLU A 580 -14.37 32.72 -1.88
N GLY A 581 -15.65 32.38 -1.81
CA GLY A 581 -16.64 32.62 -2.86
C GLY A 581 -16.40 31.77 -4.13
N LYS A 582 -15.71 30.63 -3.99
CA LYS A 582 -15.40 29.70 -5.08
C LYS A 582 -16.27 28.46 -4.99
N ASN A 583 -16.51 27.82 -6.13
CA ASN A 583 -17.15 26.51 -6.15
C ASN A 583 -16.28 25.48 -5.43
N PRO A 584 -16.77 24.81 -4.37
CA PRO A 584 -16.02 23.79 -3.64
C PRO A 584 -15.79 22.52 -4.48
N PHE A 585 -16.62 22.26 -5.49
CA PHE A 585 -16.51 21.06 -6.33
C PHE A 585 -15.63 21.30 -7.55
N THR A 586 -14.53 20.57 -7.64
CA THR A 586 -13.59 20.58 -8.77
C THR A 586 -13.64 19.22 -9.47
N LEU A 587 -14.02 19.20 -10.76
CA LEU A 587 -13.89 18.01 -11.59
C LEU A 587 -12.49 18.00 -12.22
N ASP A 588 -11.64 17.08 -11.77
CA ASP A 588 -10.26 16.93 -12.25
C ASP A 588 -10.17 16.04 -13.52
N SER A 589 -11.15 15.16 -13.74
CA SER A 589 -11.23 14.35 -14.97
C SER A 589 -11.52 15.19 -16.20
N LYS A 590 -10.81 14.90 -17.29
CA LYS A 590 -11.16 15.35 -18.64
C LYS A 590 -12.40 14.63 -19.15
N GLU A 591 -12.94 15.10 -20.28
CA GLU A 591 -14.00 14.37 -20.97
C GLU A 591 -13.51 12.98 -21.38
N PRO A 592 -14.23 11.92 -20.98
CA PRO A 592 -13.81 10.54 -21.24
C PRO A 592 -13.97 10.14 -22.72
N ASN A 593 -13.11 9.23 -23.17
CA ASN A 593 -13.33 8.51 -24.41
C ASN A 593 -14.30 7.35 -24.19
N TRP A 594 -15.58 7.61 -24.36
CA TRP A 594 -16.67 6.66 -24.15
C TRP A 594 -16.65 5.45 -25.08
N ASP A 595 -15.91 5.50 -26.19
CA ASP A 595 -15.81 4.37 -27.12
C ASP A 595 -14.93 3.26 -26.56
N GLU A 596 -13.99 3.61 -25.66
CA GLU A 596 -13.14 2.65 -24.98
C GLU A 596 -13.79 1.99 -23.73
N PHE A 597 -14.96 2.46 -23.30
CA PHE A 597 -15.62 1.95 -22.07
C PHE A 597 -15.85 0.44 -22.12
N GLU A 598 -16.36 -0.09 -23.22
CA GLU A 598 -16.61 -1.51 -23.35
C GLU A 598 -15.32 -2.33 -23.49
N ASN A 599 -14.27 -1.77 -24.12
CA ASN A 599 -12.96 -2.38 -24.20
C ASN A 599 -12.32 -2.52 -22.81
N PHE A 600 -12.47 -1.51 -21.95
CA PHE A 600 -12.06 -1.56 -20.56
C PHE A 600 -12.76 -2.72 -19.82
N LEU A 601 -14.10 -2.83 -19.90
CA LEU A 601 -14.83 -3.94 -19.27
C LEU A 601 -14.35 -5.31 -19.77
N LYS A 602 -14.08 -5.45 -21.07
CA LYS A 602 -13.56 -6.70 -21.66
C LYS A 602 -12.14 -7.03 -21.19
N GLY A 603 -11.40 -6.06 -20.68
CA GLY A 603 -10.07 -6.21 -20.08
C GLY A 603 -10.07 -6.98 -18.76
N GLU A 604 -11.16 -6.97 -18.03
CA GLU A 604 -11.31 -7.62 -16.73
C GLU A 604 -12.13 -8.91 -16.80
N VAL A 605 -11.66 -9.95 -16.10
CA VAL A 605 -12.34 -11.27 -16.09
C VAL A 605 -13.74 -11.19 -15.46
N ARG A 606 -13.94 -10.34 -14.45
CA ARG A 606 -15.24 -10.17 -13.77
C ARG A 606 -16.34 -9.68 -14.71
N TYR A 607 -16.01 -9.03 -15.83
CA TYR A 607 -16.96 -8.64 -16.89
C TYR A 607 -16.91 -9.60 -18.07
N ALA A 608 -15.73 -10.00 -18.52
CA ALA A 608 -15.58 -10.92 -19.65
C ALA A 608 -16.25 -12.28 -19.39
N SER A 609 -16.34 -12.70 -18.13
CA SER A 609 -17.05 -13.93 -17.75
C SER A 609 -18.57 -13.82 -17.91
N VAL A 610 -19.17 -12.64 -17.67
CA VAL A 610 -20.60 -12.40 -17.94
C VAL A 610 -20.89 -12.56 -19.42
N MET A 611 -20.07 -11.93 -20.28
CA MET A 611 -20.23 -12.07 -21.73
C MET A 611 -20.20 -13.51 -22.21
N LYS A 612 -19.37 -14.35 -21.57
CA LYS A 612 -19.21 -15.75 -21.94
C LYS A 612 -20.35 -16.64 -21.44
N GLN A 613 -20.84 -16.39 -20.22
CA GLN A 613 -21.80 -17.24 -19.54
C GLN A 613 -23.26 -16.81 -19.80
N TYR A 614 -23.47 -15.48 -19.92
CA TYR A 614 -24.78 -14.83 -20.03
C TYR A 614 -24.74 -13.74 -21.12
N PRO A 615 -24.55 -14.08 -22.41
CA PRO A 615 -24.29 -13.10 -23.46
C PRO A 615 -25.44 -12.10 -23.71
N ALA A 616 -26.69 -12.52 -23.54
CA ALA A 616 -27.85 -11.65 -23.68
C ALA A 616 -27.91 -10.61 -22.57
N GLU A 617 -27.76 -11.04 -21.33
CA GLU A 617 -27.74 -10.18 -20.13
C GLU A 617 -26.51 -9.27 -20.12
N ALA A 618 -25.38 -9.74 -20.64
CA ALA A 618 -24.14 -8.95 -20.70
C ALA A 618 -24.30 -7.69 -21.53
N ALA A 619 -24.95 -7.78 -22.69
CA ALA A 619 -25.18 -6.63 -23.56
C ALA A 619 -26.02 -5.55 -22.85
N GLU A 620 -27.10 -5.96 -22.17
CA GLU A 620 -27.97 -5.08 -21.39
C GLU A 620 -27.21 -4.44 -20.23
N LEU A 621 -26.46 -5.26 -19.45
CA LEU A 621 -25.70 -4.81 -18.28
C LEU A 621 -24.59 -3.84 -18.66
N PHE A 622 -23.89 -4.07 -19.77
CA PHE A 622 -22.80 -3.18 -20.22
C PHE A 622 -23.35 -1.86 -20.73
N ALA A 623 -24.47 -1.88 -21.44
CA ALA A 623 -25.17 -0.66 -21.84
C ALA A 623 -25.64 0.14 -20.62
N ALA A 624 -26.20 -0.53 -19.60
CA ALA A 624 -26.60 0.08 -18.33
C ALA A 624 -25.40 0.64 -17.54
N ALA A 625 -24.28 -0.09 -17.50
CA ALA A 625 -23.04 0.36 -16.87
C ALA A 625 -22.51 1.64 -17.53
N LYS A 626 -22.38 1.67 -18.87
CA LYS A 626 -21.96 2.84 -19.62
C LYS A 626 -22.90 4.04 -19.44
N SER A 627 -24.22 3.79 -19.48
CA SER A 627 -25.23 4.82 -19.22
C SER A 627 -25.11 5.41 -17.79
N ASN A 628 -24.88 4.55 -16.79
CA ASN A 628 -24.70 4.99 -15.41
C ASN A 628 -23.38 5.79 -15.23
N ALA A 629 -22.29 5.38 -15.88
CA ALA A 629 -21.03 6.10 -15.85
C ALA A 629 -21.16 7.51 -16.45
N ARG A 630 -21.84 7.63 -17.61
CA ARG A 630 -22.16 8.93 -18.21
C ARG A 630 -23.06 9.79 -17.33
N TRP A 631 -24.04 9.17 -16.68
CA TRP A 631 -24.92 9.90 -15.73
C TRP A 631 -24.11 10.47 -14.57
N ARG A 632 -23.18 9.70 -13.98
CA ARG A 632 -22.29 10.21 -12.92
C ARG A 632 -21.42 11.35 -13.42
N TYR A 633 -20.74 11.17 -14.56
CA TYR A 633 -19.89 12.20 -15.16
C TYR A 633 -20.67 13.50 -15.38
N ASN A 634 -21.86 13.42 -15.97
CA ASN A 634 -22.69 14.60 -16.23
C ASN A 634 -23.11 15.30 -14.93
N ASN A 635 -23.37 14.56 -13.86
CA ASN A 635 -23.61 15.14 -12.54
C ASN A 635 -22.38 15.88 -12.01
N TYR A 636 -21.20 15.31 -12.11
CA TYR A 636 -19.96 15.96 -11.68
C TYR A 636 -19.66 17.21 -12.51
N VAL A 637 -19.90 17.17 -13.82
CA VAL A 637 -19.81 18.36 -14.71
C VAL A 637 -20.80 19.44 -14.26
N ARG A 638 -22.04 19.08 -13.93
CA ARG A 638 -23.05 20.03 -13.41
C ARG A 638 -22.57 20.65 -12.10
N LEU A 639 -22.18 19.84 -11.12
CA LEU A 639 -21.71 20.31 -9.82
C LEU A 639 -20.49 21.25 -9.94
N SER A 640 -19.57 20.99 -10.87
CA SER A 640 -18.39 21.84 -11.08
C SER A 640 -18.70 23.20 -11.71
N LYS A 641 -19.91 23.39 -12.26
CA LYS A 641 -20.33 24.62 -12.97
C LYS A 641 -21.41 25.40 -12.25
N GLU A 642 -22.13 24.76 -11.33
CA GLU A 642 -23.18 25.42 -10.57
C GLU A 642 -22.58 26.38 -9.53
N PRO A 643 -23.24 27.54 -9.29
CA PRO A 643 -22.86 28.40 -8.17
C PRO A 643 -23.16 27.65 -6.86
N TRP A 644 -22.21 27.67 -5.95
CA TRP A 644 -22.33 27.13 -4.59
C TRP A 644 -22.27 28.28 -3.58
N GLY A 645 -22.88 28.06 -2.42
CA GLY A 645 -22.85 29.00 -1.32
C GLY A 645 -24.09 29.88 -1.24
N TYR A 646 -24.15 30.66 -0.18
CA TYR A 646 -25.21 31.61 0.09
C TYR A 646 -25.05 32.85 -0.81
N GLY A 647 -25.63 32.81 -2.00
CA GLY A 647 -25.54 33.90 -2.99
C GLY A 647 -26.17 35.25 -2.55
N ASP A 648 -26.66 35.34 -1.33
CA ASP A 648 -27.36 36.48 -0.73
C ASP A 648 -26.56 37.22 0.37
N GLY A 649 -25.31 36.82 0.64
CA GLY A 649 -24.47 37.45 1.65
C GLY A 649 -24.86 37.14 3.11
N THR A 650 -25.66 36.08 3.36
CA THR A 650 -25.94 35.63 4.74
C THR A 650 -24.68 35.02 5.35
N PRO A 651 -24.33 35.33 6.62
CA PRO A 651 -23.17 34.78 7.27
C PRO A 651 -23.36 33.29 7.59
N GLU A 652 -22.26 32.52 7.48
CA GLU A 652 -22.21 31.13 7.92
C GLU A 652 -22.81 30.96 9.32
N VAL A 653 -23.74 30.01 9.44
CA VAL A 653 -24.09 29.44 10.73
C VAL A 653 -23.05 28.34 11.02
N LYS A 654 -22.08 28.66 11.89
CA LYS A 654 -21.10 27.72 12.40
C LYS A 654 -21.74 26.69 13.33
#